data_6a3bfcc16f777461722a371724a7c094
#
_entry.id   6a3bfcc16f777461722a371724a7c094
#
_cell.length_a   1.000
_cell.length_b   1.000
_cell.length_c   1.000
_cell.angle_alpha   90.00
_cell.angle_beta   90.00
_cell.angle_gamma   90.00
#
_symmetry.space_group_name_H-M   'P 1'
#
loop_
_entity.id
_entity.type
_entity.pdbx_description
1 polymer ?
#
loop_
_entity_poly.entity_id
_entity_poly.type
_entity_poly.pdbx_seq_one_letter_code
_entity_poly.pdbx_strand_id
1 'polypeptide(L)'
;MKTLSITSPYVSCLMACAVILLVTVNSALAQVPIIQPGAPGQPSRVISAEEASDLANIQYSLGDIQFLQGMIPHHAQAKEMSALAEGRSNNDMVLAVAQRITLSQDDEIGMMQGWLEERDIDVPDQMAHHRDGFEMMPGMLRAEQMAELEDSAGAAFDRLYLEGMIQHHQGALDMVEELLDQQGSAQDPLLYEFTSDVTSDQTSEIERMDIVLASLNPDPRVGLAAGFRDAGEAALNMQVIASLPKPPGFFDPDRPSGLSARRLQEIEEELATANGQAPETPTEDEEEEEDENDDPRPALLRFSNTDLLFAGNYLVAGNYHGFNTYDISDPAAPKHIASVVCPGGQGDVSLVGNLLIMSVQEARGRLDCGLEGVPEPVSQQRVKGIRIFDVSDFTNPVQVGAVQTCRGSHTHTVVSDANADGNIYVYVSGTSGVRDDEELADCSSDSPFEDSNSALFRIEVIEIPVDRPQDARIVNRPFIFADPDSGTLAGLWDGGDHGEDTQTTRETNQCHDITTFPDIGLAAGACSGNGILLDISDPINPERLDQVIDPGFAYWHSATFNNRGDKVIFTDEWGGGGRPRCRAQDPLNWGADAIYDIVDGKLQFRSHYKMSAPQSDTENCVAHNGSMIPVPGRDLFVQAWYQGGVSVMDFTDSYNPVEIAYFDRGPIDTEELITGGYWSTYWYNGHIFGTEISRGLDVFRLQVSDFLTENEIAAASLPELNGIVNAQTQKIIVWPDVPVVARAYLDQLQRDNNIPSNLAIELNAALDTAQSLLDGGNGNSRRAANALEDLAENLADEAGSYSGITRTRYQGLASTLNGIAENIR
;
A
#
# COMPACT_ATOMS: atom_id res chain seq x y z
N MET A 1 94.17 -53.00 12.67
CA MET A 1 95.12 -53.99 12.16
C MET A 1 94.69 -54.43 10.76
N LYS A 2 95.61 -54.24 9.80
CA LYS A 2 95.74 -54.77 8.46
C LYS A 2 94.50 -54.79 7.53
N THR A 3 94.54 -53.83 6.57
CA THR A 3 95.01 -53.95 5.19
C THR A 3 94.74 -55.24 4.45
N LEU A 4 93.96 -55.08 3.32
CA LEU A 4 94.46 -55.56 2.02
C LEU A 4 93.65 -55.02 0.88
N SER A 5 94.35 -54.35 -0.06
CA SER A 5 93.89 -53.96 -1.35
C SER A 5 93.88 -55.11 -2.33
N ILE A 6 92.92 -55.21 -3.24
CA ILE A 6 93.12 -55.86 -4.56
C ILE A 6 92.32 -55.03 -5.61
N THR A 7 93.06 -54.49 -6.54
CA THR A 7 92.58 -53.86 -7.75
C THR A 7 92.30 -54.92 -8.81
N SER A 8 91.21 -54.76 -9.55
CA SER A 8 91.05 -55.44 -10.82
C SER A 8 90.14 -54.60 -11.75
N PRO A 9 90.53 -54.42 -13.02
CA PRO A 9 90.05 -53.39 -13.92
C PRO A 9 88.86 -53.85 -14.83
N TYR A 10 87.90 -54.51 -14.30
CA TYR A 10 86.71 -54.85 -15.11
C TYR A 10 85.36 -54.36 -14.60
N VAL A 11 85.38 -53.32 -13.77
CA VAL A 11 84.11 -52.76 -13.21
C VAL A 11 83.71 -51.44 -13.89
N SER A 12 84.52 -50.92 -14.83
CA SER A 12 84.23 -49.56 -15.42
C SER A 12 83.23 -49.51 -16.58
N CYS A 13 82.68 -50.65 -17.01
CA CYS A 13 81.77 -50.60 -18.14
C CYS A 13 80.28 -50.92 -17.80
N LEU A 14 79.98 -51.29 -16.61
CA LEU A 14 78.60 -51.57 -16.11
C LEU A 14 77.97 -50.43 -15.33
N MET A 15 78.71 -49.37 -14.91
CA MET A 15 78.18 -48.25 -14.23
C MET A 15 77.66 -47.09 -15.15
N ALA A 16 78.15 -47.07 -16.42
CA ALA A 16 77.67 -46.05 -17.38
C ALA A 16 76.29 -46.35 -17.99
N CYS A 17 75.87 -47.61 -18.04
CA CYS A 17 74.52 -47.93 -18.51
C CYS A 17 73.45 -47.89 -17.39
N ALA A 18 73.81 -47.94 -16.13
CA ALA A 18 72.82 -47.83 -15.00
C ALA A 18 72.52 -46.36 -14.67
N VAL A 19 73.36 -45.40 -14.97
CA VAL A 19 73.14 -43.96 -14.75
C VAL A 19 72.29 -43.37 -15.86
N ILE A 20 72.30 -43.89 -17.08
CA ILE A 20 71.50 -43.42 -18.19
C ILE A 20 70.08 -43.99 -18.07
N LEU A 21 69.82 -45.14 -17.46
CA LEU A 21 68.48 -45.68 -17.21
C LEU A 21 67.83 -45.10 -15.94
N LEU A 22 68.55 -44.43 -15.02
CA LEU A 22 67.96 -43.73 -13.86
C LEU A 22 67.59 -42.30 -14.10
N VAL A 23 68.05 -41.68 -15.18
CA VAL A 23 67.66 -40.28 -15.55
C VAL A 23 66.43 -40.27 -16.44
N THR A 24 66.00 -41.41 -17.01
CA THR A 24 64.81 -41.45 -17.87
C THR A 24 63.54 -41.98 -17.12
N VAL A 25 63.62 -42.35 -15.83
CA VAL A 25 62.48 -42.86 -15.07
C VAL A 25 61.91 -41.78 -14.11
N ASN A 26 62.54 -40.59 -14.05
CA ASN A 26 62.07 -39.53 -13.16
C ASN A 26 61.24 -38.40 -13.85
N SER A 27 60.62 -38.70 -15.01
CA SER A 27 59.81 -37.72 -15.70
C SER A 27 58.36 -38.16 -15.99
N ALA A 28 57.83 -39.07 -15.18
CA ALA A 28 56.41 -39.43 -15.26
C ALA A 28 55.84 -39.59 -13.84
N LEU A 29 55.92 -38.56 -13.03
CA LEU A 29 54.84 -38.33 -12.13
C LEU A 29 53.67 -37.93 -13.04
N ALA A 30 52.76 -38.84 -13.27
CA ALA A 30 51.53 -38.59 -14.04
C ALA A 30 50.84 -37.42 -13.32
N GLN A 31 50.96 -36.28 -13.94
CA GLN A 31 50.18 -35.13 -13.51
C GLN A 31 48.72 -35.55 -13.53
N VAL A 32 48.02 -35.37 -12.43
CA VAL A 32 46.58 -35.67 -12.36
C VAL A 32 45.90 -34.95 -13.49
N PRO A 33 45.17 -35.68 -14.38
CA PRO A 33 44.55 -35.02 -15.55
C PRO A 33 43.54 -33.99 -15.11
N ILE A 34 43.62 -32.76 -15.61
CA ILE A 34 42.60 -31.76 -15.52
C ILE A 34 41.61 -32.07 -16.63
N ILE A 35 40.37 -32.35 -16.27
CA ILE A 35 39.33 -32.81 -17.20
C ILE A 35 38.31 -31.71 -17.38
N GLN A 36 38.06 -31.32 -18.64
CA GLN A 36 36.94 -30.48 -19.02
C GLN A 36 35.81 -31.37 -19.55
N PRO A 37 34.66 -31.46 -18.88
CA PRO A 37 33.50 -32.21 -19.39
C PRO A 37 33.00 -31.65 -20.70
N GLY A 38 32.56 -32.52 -21.60
CA GLY A 38 31.81 -32.11 -22.78
C GLY A 38 30.33 -31.85 -22.43
N ALA A 39 29.58 -31.34 -23.39
CA ALA A 39 28.11 -31.20 -23.27
C ALA A 39 27.48 -32.60 -22.98
N PRO A 40 26.26 -32.64 -22.41
CA PRO A 40 25.61 -33.93 -22.12
C PRO A 40 25.64 -34.90 -23.33
N GLY A 41 26.27 -36.06 -23.13
CA GLY A 41 26.47 -37.06 -24.19
C GLY A 41 27.74 -36.88 -25.06
N GLN A 42 28.54 -35.87 -24.81
CA GLN A 42 29.84 -35.66 -25.47
C GLN A 42 31.00 -36.09 -24.58
N PRO A 43 32.13 -36.54 -25.17
CA PRO A 43 33.30 -36.95 -24.41
C PRO A 43 33.99 -35.77 -23.72
N SER A 44 34.51 -36.00 -22.53
CA SER A 44 35.40 -35.06 -21.82
C SER A 44 36.76 -34.96 -22.50
N ARG A 45 37.42 -33.80 -22.39
CA ARG A 45 38.82 -33.60 -22.86
C ARG A 45 39.75 -33.32 -21.68
N VAL A 46 41.01 -33.73 -21.83
CA VAL A 46 42.07 -33.37 -20.89
C VAL A 46 42.67 -32.04 -21.36
N ILE A 47 42.78 -31.11 -20.44
CA ILE A 47 43.36 -29.77 -20.68
C ILE A 47 44.61 -29.58 -19.82
N SER A 48 45.47 -28.63 -20.21
CA SER A 48 46.64 -28.26 -19.42
C SER A 48 46.27 -27.38 -18.24
N ALA A 49 47.15 -27.24 -17.24
CA ALA A 49 46.92 -26.30 -16.15
C ALA A 49 46.90 -24.82 -16.64
N GLU A 50 47.72 -24.52 -17.65
CA GLU A 50 47.74 -23.21 -18.29
C GLU A 50 46.42 -22.95 -19.05
N GLU A 51 45.91 -23.92 -19.77
CA GLU A 51 44.61 -23.84 -20.47
C GLU A 51 43.42 -23.75 -19.46
N ALA A 52 43.53 -24.41 -18.31
CA ALA A 52 42.50 -24.39 -17.27
C ALA A 52 42.48 -23.08 -16.51
N SER A 53 43.59 -22.32 -16.47
CA SER A 53 43.70 -21.04 -15.80
C SER A 53 43.74 -19.85 -16.77
N ASP A 54 43.54 -20.11 -18.06
CA ASP A 54 43.49 -19.04 -19.09
C ASP A 54 42.11 -18.37 -19.10
N LEU A 55 41.97 -17.31 -18.32
CA LEU A 55 40.75 -16.44 -18.28
C LEU A 55 40.78 -15.37 -19.37
N ALA A 56 41.85 -15.25 -20.19
CA ALA A 56 41.99 -14.23 -21.22
C ALA A 56 40.97 -14.40 -22.38
N ASN A 57 40.30 -15.56 -22.46
CA ASN A 57 39.26 -15.83 -23.47
C ASN A 57 37.84 -15.61 -22.98
N ILE A 58 37.63 -15.12 -21.75
CA ILE A 58 36.32 -14.73 -21.29
C ILE A 58 35.85 -13.54 -22.14
N GLN A 59 34.67 -13.67 -22.73
CA GLN A 59 34.10 -12.63 -23.55
C GLN A 59 33.43 -11.60 -22.64
N TYR A 60 33.65 -10.34 -22.91
CA TYR A 60 32.90 -9.24 -22.30
C TYR A 60 32.13 -8.49 -23.38
N SER A 61 31.02 -7.92 -23.02
CA SER A 61 30.10 -7.22 -23.92
C SER A 61 30.41 -5.73 -23.99
N LEU A 62 29.79 -5.02 -24.93
CA LEU A 62 29.82 -3.56 -24.95
C LEU A 62 29.07 -3.00 -23.74
N GLY A 63 28.00 -3.69 -23.27
CA GLY A 63 27.26 -3.33 -22.07
C GLY A 63 28.14 -3.36 -20.81
N ASP A 64 29.02 -4.35 -20.68
CA ASP A 64 29.97 -4.43 -19.56
C ASP A 64 30.91 -3.22 -19.51
N ILE A 65 31.40 -2.79 -20.68
CA ILE A 65 32.27 -1.62 -20.78
C ILE A 65 31.49 -0.35 -20.44
N GLN A 66 30.28 -0.17 -21.00
CA GLN A 66 29.46 1.01 -20.76
C GLN A 66 29.03 1.12 -19.30
N PHE A 67 28.67 0.00 -18.68
CA PHE A 67 28.35 -0.07 -17.27
C PHE A 67 29.52 0.41 -16.41
N LEU A 68 30.71 -0.15 -16.58
CA LEU A 68 31.89 0.24 -15.78
C LEU A 68 32.30 1.70 -16.03
N GLN A 69 32.24 2.12 -17.29
CA GLN A 69 32.53 3.51 -17.66
C GLN A 69 31.50 4.52 -17.11
N GLY A 70 30.22 4.12 -17.00
CA GLY A 70 29.15 4.92 -16.39
C GLY A 70 29.26 4.95 -14.86
N MET A 71 29.56 3.80 -14.24
CA MET A 71 29.60 3.66 -12.78
C MET A 71 30.80 4.41 -12.13
N ILE A 72 31.92 4.57 -12.83
CA ILE A 72 33.06 5.34 -12.31
C ILE A 72 32.69 6.81 -11.98
N PRO A 73 32.16 7.64 -12.90
CA PRO A 73 31.75 9.00 -12.56
C PRO A 73 30.49 9.03 -11.65
N HIS A 74 29.65 8.00 -11.69
CA HIS A 74 28.54 7.82 -10.75
C HIS A 74 29.09 7.73 -9.32
N HIS A 75 29.93 6.78 -9.00
CA HIS A 75 30.56 6.62 -7.69
C HIS A 75 31.38 7.86 -7.26
N ALA A 76 31.98 8.54 -8.19
CA ALA A 76 32.72 9.77 -7.89
C ALA A 76 31.78 10.88 -7.36
N GLN A 77 30.54 10.98 -7.85
CA GLN A 77 29.57 11.93 -7.31
C GLN A 77 29.18 11.58 -5.87
N ALA A 78 28.97 10.29 -5.52
CA ALA A 78 28.71 9.89 -4.14
C ALA A 78 29.82 10.32 -3.17
N LYS A 79 31.07 10.23 -3.62
CA LYS A 79 32.22 10.73 -2.85
C LYS A 79 32.21 12.26 -2.70
N GLU A 80 31.83 12.99 -3.74
CA GLU A 80 31.68 14.45 -3.64
C GLU A 80 30.59 14.83 -2.63
N MET A 81 29.42 14.18 -2.70
CA MET A 81 28.34 14.36 -1.74
C MET A 81 28.83 14.07 -0.31
N SER A 82 29.52 12.94 -0.12
CA SER A 82 30.04 12.52 1.18
C SER A 82 31.12 13.48 1.74
N ALA A 83 31.93 14.06 0.89
CA ALA A 83 32.92 15.04 1.29
C ALA A 83 32.31 16.36 1.83
N LEU A 84 31.07 16.67 1.45
CA LEU A 84 30.35 17.83 1.97
C LEU A 84 29.93 17.65 3.43
N ALA A 85 29.77 16.40 3.91
CA ALA A 85 29.29 16.11 5.25
C ALA A 85 30.22 16.67 6.34
N GLU A 86 31.53 16.64 6.11
CA GLU A 86 32.51 17.25 7.03
C GLU A 86 32.34 18.78 7.06
N GLY A 87 31.96 19.30 8.21
CA GLY A 87 31.73 20.72 8.46
C GLY A 87 30.33 21.24 8.14
N ARG A 88 29.43 20.42 7.58
CA ARG A 88 27.99 20.72 7.39
C ARG A 88 27.09 19.95 8.34
N SER A 89 27.37 18.66 8.58
CA SER A 89 26.66 17.84 9.55
C SER A 89 27.27 17.94 10.94
N ASN A 90 26.41 17.86 11.96
CA ASN A 90 26.80 17.63 13.36
C ASN A 90 26.24 16.29 13.88
N ASN A 91 25.63 15.47 12.99
CA ASN A 91 25.09 14.18 13.32
C ASN A 91 26.15 13.09 13.13
N ASP A 92 26.53 12.44 14.22
CA ASP A 92 27.59 11.40 14.19
C ASP A 92 27.22 10.23 13.27
N MET A 93 25.92 9.89 13.15
CA MET A 93 25.46 8.82 12.28
C MET A 93 25.61 9.19 10.80
N VAL A 94 25.22 10.41 10.41
CA VAL A 94 25.42 10.93 9.05
C VAL A 94 26.91 10.96 8.68
N LEU A 95 27.76 11.44 9.59
CA LEU A 95 29.21 11.47 9.38
C LEU A 95 29.79 10.05 9.21
N ALA A 96 29.30 9.07 9.98
CA ALA A 96 29.73 7.68 9.87
C ALA A 96 29.28 7.04 8.54
N VAL A 97 28.07 7.34 8.06
CA VAL A 97 27.58 6.93 6.74
C VAL A 97 28.46 7.52 5.65
N ALA A 98 28.70 8.83 5.65
CA ALA A 98 29.51 9.50 4.64
C ALA A 98 30.95 8.96 4.58
N GLN A 99 31.54 8.65 5.73
CA GLN A 99 32.88 8.06 5.78
C GLN A 99 32.89 6.64 5.19
N ARG A 100 31.90 5.81 5.47
CA ARG A 100 31.80 4.44 4.95
C ARG A 100 31.65 4.47 3.44
N ILE A 101 30.70 5.24 2.92
CA ILE A 101 30.45 5.39 1.49
C ILE A 101 31.72 5.86 0.77
N THR A 102 32.45 6.82 1.32
CA THR A 102 33.72 7.27 0.72
C THR A 102 34.72 6.12 0.56
N LEU A 103 34.84 5.25 1.57
CA LEU A 103 35.78 4.12 1.54
C LEU A 103 35.35 3.03 0.55
N SER A 104 34.10 2.62 0.60
CA SER A 104 33.52 1.63 -0.32
C SER A 104 33.67 2.08 -1.78
N GLN A 105 33.23 3.28 -2.08
CA GLN A 105 33.24 3.84 -3.44
C GLN A 105 34.67 4.04 -3.99
N ASP A 106 35.67 4.31 -3.13
CA ASP A 106 37.09 4.39 -3.54
C ASP A 106 37.62 3.03 -4.00
N ASP A 107 37.32 1.97 -3.27
CA ASP A 107 37.74 0.60 -3.58
C ASP A 107 37.06 0.12 -4.87
N GLU A 108 35.77 0.37 -5.04
CA GLU A 108 34.98 0.01 -6.20
C GLU A 108 35.45 0.74 -7.48
N ILE A 109 35.71 2.04 -7.40
CA ILE A 109 36.30 2.79 -8.52
C ILE A 109 37.66 2.22 -8.91
N GLY A 110 38.50 1.87 -7.91
CA GLY A 110 39.80 1.26 -8.18
C GLY A 110 39.69 -0.09 -8.92
N MET A 111 38.72 -0.92 -8.54
CA MET A 111 38.48 -2.19 -9.20
C MET A 111 38.00 -1.98 -10.65
N MET A 112 37.04 -1.07 -10.88
CA MET A 112 36.51 -0.78 -12.23
C MET A 112 37.61 -0.23 -13.16
N GLN A 113 38.44 0.68 -12.65
CA GLN A 113 39.58 1.22 -13.41
C GLN A 113 40.58 0.13 -13.76
N GLY A 114 40.96 -0.73 -12.80
CA GLY A 114 41.84 -1.87 -13.04
C GLY A 114 41.31 -2.83 -14.09
N TRP A 115 40.00 -3.16 -14.05
CA TRP A 115 39.37 -4.03 -15.02
C TRP A 115 39.42 -3.49 -16.45
N LEU A 116 39.18 -2.18 -16.63
CA LEU A 116 39.26 -1.48 -17.91
C LEU A 116 40.71 -1.39 -18.42
N GLU A 117 41.66 -1.02 -17.55
CA GLU A 117 43.10 -0.89 -17.88
C GLU A 117 43.72 -2.21 -18.32
N GLU A 118 43.42 -3.32 -17.63
CA GLU A 118 43.90 -4.66 -17.99
C GLU A 118 43.47 -5.12 -19.39
N ARG A 119 42.40 -4.49 -19.94
CA ARG A 119 41.84 -4.80 -21.25
C ARG A 119 42.12 -3.76 -22.31
N ASP A 120 43.04 -2.83 -22.04
CA ASP A 120 43.34 -1.69 -22.92
C ASP A 120 42.10 -0.86 -23.33
N ILE A 121 41.12 -0.72 -22.41
CA ILE A 121 39.89 0.06 -22.59
C ILE A 121 40.08 1.42 -21.92
N ASP A 122 39.58 2.48 -22.57
CA ASP A 122 39.65 3.84 -22.04
C ASP A 122 38.94 3.95 -20.69
N VAL A 123 39.66 4.46 -19.68
CA VAL A 123 39.13 4.77 -18.34
C VAL A 123 38.57 6.19 -18.35
N PRO A 124 37.30 6.40 -18.00
CA PRO A 124 36.74 7.74 -17.95
C PRO A 124 37.34 8.56 -16.79
N ASP A 125 37.32 9.87 -16.95
CA ASP A 125 37.60 10.78 -15.87
C ASP A 125 36.53 10.70 -14.80
N GLN A 126 36.91 10.49 -13.55
CA GLN A 126 35.98 10.45 -12.41
C GLN A 126 35.08 11.69 -12.32
N MET A 127 35.61 12.87 -12.78
CA MET A 127 34.85 14.13 -12.79
C MET A 127 34.15 14.39 -14.13
N ALA A 128 33.85 13.34 -14.88
CA ALA A 128 33.20 13.47 -16.19
C ALA A 128 31.81 14.10 -16.08
N HIS A 129 31.09 13.86 -14.99
CA HIS A 129 29.77 14.39 -14.72
C HIS A 129 29.69 15.92 -14.59
N HIS A 130 30.82 16.60 -14.39
CA HIS A 130 30.89 18.06 -14.42
C HIS A 130 31.03 18.65 -15.83
N ARG A 131 31.13 17.83 -16.87
CA ARG A 131 31.32 18.30 -18.25
C ARG A 131 30.00 18.61 -18.93
N ASP A 132 29.96 19.72 -19.69
CA ASP A 132 28.80 20.02 -20.53
C ASP A 132 28.50 18.87 -21.49
N GLY A 133 27.25 18.40 -21.46
CA GLY A 133 26.78 17.31 -22.32
C GLY A 133 27.07 15.90 -21.80
N PHE A 134 27.47 15.76 -20.54
CA PHE A 134 27.51 14.46 -19.88
C PHE A 134 26.08 13.91 -19.74
N GLU A 135 25.88 12.67 -20.14
CA GLU A 135 24.61 11.96 -19.94
C GLU A 135 24.58 11.46 -18.50
N MET A 136 23.63 11.94 -17.74
CA MET A 136 23.48 11.57 -16.32
C MET A 136 23.06 10.10 -16.20
N MET A 137 23.72 9.36 -15.32
CA MET A 137 23.33 7.99 -15.00
C MET A 137 22.13 7.99 -14.04
N PRO A 138 21.34 6.90 -14.00
CA PRO A 138 20.24 6.76 -13.06
C PRO A 138 20.65 7.14 -11.63
N GLY A 139 19.79 7.82 -10.91
CA GLY A 139 20.03 8.21 -9.51
C GLY A 139 21.00 9.37 -9.25
N MET A 140 21.80 9.77 -10.21
CA MET A 140 22.73 10.90 -10.03
C MET A 140 21.99 12.20 -9.71
N LEU A 141 22.53 12.99 -8.78
CA LEU A 141 22.00 14.30 -8.45
C LEU A 141 22.31 15.31 -9.57
N ARG A 142 21.28 16.06 -9.96
CA ARG A 142 21.41 17.18 -10.91
C ARG A 142 22.19 18.34 -10.28
N ALA A 143 22.70 19.23 -11.10
CA ALA A 143 23.50 20.37 -10.66
C ALA A 143 22.76 21.27 -9.64
N GLU A 144 21.43 21.42 -9.80
CA GLU A 144 20.60 22.16 -8.88
C GLU A 144 20.49 21.47 -7.52
N GLN A 145 20.33 20.15 -7.47
CA GLN A 145 20.27 19.35 -6.24
C GLN A 145 21.64 19.37 -5.52
N MET A 146 22.74 19.24 -6.27
CA MET A 146 24.08 19.37 -5.69
C MET A 146 24.33 20.77 -5.10
N ALA A 147 23.89 21.84 -5.77
CA ALA A 147 24.00 23.20 -5.27
C ALA A 147 23.18 23.42 -3.99
N GLU A 148 21.96 22.85 -3.92
CA GLU A 148 21.10 22.89 -2.74
C GLU A 148 21.78 22.17 -1.56
N LEU A 149 22.35 20.99 -1.81
CA LEU A 149 23.11 20.24 -0.82
C LEU A 149 24.32 21.02 -0.33
N GLU A 150 25.09 21.65 -1.23
CA GLU A 150 26.26 22.50 -0.89
C GLU A 150 25.89 23.72 -0.05
N ASP A 151 24.74 24.33 -0.30
CA ASP A 151 24.29 25.52 0.41
C ASP A 151 23.63 25.22 1.76
N SER A 152 23.31 23.94 2.05
CA SER A 152 22.65 23.51 3.26
C SER A 152 23.63 23.21 4.42
N ALA A 153 23.12 23.17 5.66
CA ALA A 153 23.88 22.79 6.85
C ALA A 153 22.97 22.28 7.99
N GLY A 154 23.54 21.53 8.94
CA GLY A 154 22.80 20.97 10.07
C GLY A 154 21.73 19.98 9.61
N ALA A 155 20.58 19.93 10.27
CA ALA A 155 19.50 18.98 9.97
C ALA A 155 18.98 19.08 8.53
N ALA A 156 19.02 20.25 7.90
CA ALA A 156 18.63 20.40 6.50
C ALA A 156 19.65 19.70 5.57
N PHE A 157 20.94 19.86 5.84
CA PHE A 157 21.99 19.13 5.14
C PHE A 157 21.83 17.62 5.36
N ASP A 158 21.64 17.19 6.62
CA ASP A 158 21.55 15.78 6.98
C ASP A 158 20.43 15.09 6.17
N ARG A 159 19.26 15.73 6.07
CA ARG A 159 18.14 15.24 5.28
C ARG A 159 18.47 15.17 3.79
N LEU A 160 18.87 16.28 3.17
CA LEU A 160 19.16 16.35 1.74
C LEU A 160 20.29 15.38 1.33
N TYR A 161 21.29 15.21 2.21
CA TYR A 161 22.38 14.27 1.99
C TYR A 161 21.88 12.82 1.96
N LEU A 162 21.06 12.42 2.95
CA LEU A 162 20.55 11.06 3.04
C LEU A 162 19.56 10.76 1.90
N GLU A 163 18.63 11.67 1.64
CA GLU A 163 17.66 11.53 0.54
C GLU A 163 18.36 11.43 -0.82
N GLY A 164 19.32 12.34 -1.08
CA GLY A 164 20.10 12.34 -2.30
C GLY A 164 21.00 11.12 -2.45
N MET A 165 21.60 10.62 -1.37
CA MET A 165 22.46 9.45 -1.41
C MET A 165 21.67 8.14 -1.59
N ILE A 166 20.49 8.05 -0.99
CA ILE A 166 19.55 6.93 -1.21
C ILE A 166 19.12 6.89 -2.68
N GLN A 167 18.71 8.03 -3.25
CA GLN A 167 18.39 8.15 -4.68
C GLN A 167 19.57 7.69 -5.54
N HIS A 168 20.79 8.13 -5.20
CA HIS A 168 22.00 7.81 -5.91
C HIS A 168 22.30 6.29 -5.89
N HIS A 169 22.19 5.65 -4.72
CA HIS A 169 22.41 4.22 -4.55
C HIS A 169 21.34 3.39 -5.28
N GLN A 170 20.08 3.82 -5.25
CA GLN A 170 19.03 3.17 -6.03
C GLN A 170 19.37 3.16 -7.52
N GLY A 171 19.88 4.29 -8.05
CA GLY A 171 20.32 4.35 -9.43
C GLY A 171 21.47 3.39 -9.78
N ALA A 172 22.37 3.11 -8.84
CA ALA A 172 23.40 2.09 -9.03
C ALA A 172 22.80 0.68 -9.14
N LEU A 173 21.80 0.37 -8.31
CA LEU A 173 21.05 -0.89 -8.39
C LEU A 173 20.33 -1.04 -9.73
N ASP A 174 19.70 0.01 -10.21
CA ASP A 174 19.01 0.04 -11.52
C ASP A 174 20.00 -0.20 -12.67
N MET A 175 21.21 0.39 -12.59
CA MET A 175 22.28 0.15 -13.59
C MET A 175 22.77 -1.31 -13.58
N VAL A 176 22.84 -1.96 -12.41
CA VAL A 176 23.20 -3.38 -12.30
C VAL A 176 22.08 -4.25 -12.92
N GLU A 177 20.83 -3.96 -12.59
CA GLU A 177 19.68 -4.68 -13.17
C GLU A 177 19.67 -4.57 -14.71
N GLU A 178 19.83 -3.34 -15.26
CA GLU A 178 19.92 -3.10 -16.70
C GLU A 178 21.07 -3.89 -17.35
N LEU A 179 22.23 -3.97 -16.69
CA LEU A 179 23.35 -4.77 -17.20
C LEU A 179 23.01 -6.25 -17.24
N LEU A 180 22.45 -6.81 -16.16
CA LEU A 180 22.17 -8.25 -16.04
C LEU A 180 21.03 -8.70 -16.96
N ASP A 181 20.13 -7.81 -17.34
CA ASP A 181 19.06 -8.08 -18.33
C ASP A 181 19.57 -8.17 -19.76
N GLN A 182 20.79 -7.65 -20.04
CA GLN A 182 21.39 -7.71 -21.37
C GLN A 182 21.99 -9.10 -21.63
N GLN A 183 21.56 -9.74 -22.71
CA GLN A 183 22.08 -11.07 -23.10
C GLN A 183 23.59 -11.05 -23.38
N GLY A 184 24.35 -11.82 -22.62
CA GLY A 184 25.78 -11.99 -22.78
C GLY A 184 26.63 -11.00 -22.00
N SER A 185 26.02 -10.16 -21.17
CA SER A 185 26.71 -9.29 -20.21
C SER A 185 27.10 -10.05 -18.94
N ALA A 186 27.99 -9.47 -18.14
CA ALA A 186 28.47 -10.00 -16.87
C ALA A 186 28.99 -11.47 -16.94
N GLN A 187 29.62 -11.87 -18.06
CA GLN A 187 30.21 -13.20 -18.22
C GLN A 187 31.59 -13.31 -17.57
N ASP A 188 32.25 -12.16 -17.34
CA ASP A 188 33.51 -12.09 -16.60
C ASP A 188 33.25 -12.32 -15.10
N PRO A 189 33.89 -13.32 -14.47
CA PRO A 189 33.64 -13.65 -13.07
C PRO A 189 33.90 -12.49 -12.12
N LEU A 190 34.91 -11.65 -12.40
CA LEU A 190 35.22 -10.50 -11.56
C LEU A 190 34.15 -9.42 -11.68
N LEU A 191 33.63 -9.21 -12.90
CA LEU A 191 32.52 -8.28 -13.10
C LEU A 191 31.23 -8.78 -12.48
N TYR A 192 30.92 -10.09 -12.59
CA TYR A 192 29.75 -10.68 -11.97
C TYR A 192 29.81 -10.59 -10.43
N GLU A 193 30.97 -10.92 -9.84
CA GLU A 193 31.21 -10.75 -8.40
C GLU A 193 30.98 -9.27 -8.01
N PHE A 194 31.54 -8.33 -8.76
CA PHE A 194 31.36 -6.91 -8.54
C PHE A 194 29.89 -6.46 -8.58
N THR A 195 29.13 -6.93 -9.55
CA THR A 195 27.67 -6.59 -9.61
C THR A 195 26.91 -7.15 -8.40
N SER A 196 27.29 -8.32 -7.90
CA SER A 196 26.73 -8.90 -6.69
C SER A 196 27.09 -8.09 -5.44
N ASP A 197 28.36 -7.68 -5.34
CA ASP A 197 28.84 -6.86 -4.22
C ASP A 197 28.16 -5.50 -4.20
N VAL A 198 28.09 -4.81 -5.36
CA VAL A 198 27.34 -3.54 -5.49
C VAL A 198 25.88 -3.72 -5.04
N THR A 199 25.22 -4.80 -5.48
CA THR A 199 23.82 -5.05 -5.09
C THR A 199 23.69 -5.20 -3.58
N SER A 200 24.55 -5.99 -2.94
CA SER A 200 24.53 -6.25 -1.51
C SER A 200 24.86 -4.99 -0.70
N ASP A 201 25.96 -4.30 -1.08
CA ASP A 201 26.46 -3.17 -0.32
C ASP A 201 25.56 -1.95 -0.45
N GLN A 202 25.12 -1.62 -1.67
CA GLN A 202 24.21 -0.49 -1.90
C GLN A 202 22.85 -0.69 -1.21
N THR A 203 22.30 -1.90 -1.26
CA THR A 203 21.07 -2.22 -0.52
C THR A 203 21.25 -2.03 0.98
N SER A 204 22.31 -2.58 1.55
CA SER A 204 22.59 -2.41 2.99
C SER A 204 22.87 -0.95 3.39
N GLU A 205 23.45 -0.16 2.51
CA GLU A 205 23.69 1.27 2.75
C GLU A 205 22.40 2.09 2.68
N ILE A 206 21.50 1.78 1.73
CA ILE A 206 20.15 2.37 1.67
C ILE A 206 19.40 2.12 2.97
N GLU A 207 19.32 0.86 3.43
CA GLU A 207 18.65 0.50 4.69
C GLU A 207 19.19 1.30 5.89
N ARG A 208 20.52 1.44 5.99
CA ARG A 208 21.14 2.23 7.07
C ARG A 208 20.83 3.70 6.97
N MET A 209 20.90 4.26 5.76
CA MET A 209 20.57 5.67 5.52
C MET A 209 19.11 5.97 5.83
N ASP A 210 18.21 5.05 5.49
CA ASP A 210 16.79 5.19 5.80
C ASP A 210 16.52 5.23 7.31
N ILE A 211 17.15 4.35 8.07
CA ILE A 211 17.07 4.37 9.54
C ILE A 211 17.56 5.71 10.11
N VAL A 212 18.66 6.26 9.57
CA VAL A 212 19.19 7.55 10.03
C VAL A 212 18.23 8.68 9.63
N LEU A 213 17.73 8.66 8.40
CA LEU A 213 16.77 9.65 7.89
C LEU A 213 15.46 9.64 8.69
N ALA A 214 14.93 8.46 8.97
CA ALA A 214 13.77 8.29 9.84
C ALA A 214 14.02 8.89 11.23
N SER A 215 15.19 8.67 11.82
CA SER A 215 15.56 9.19 13.14
C SER A 215 15.63 10.72 13.22
N LEU A 216 15.70 11.42 12.07
CA LEU A 216 15.64 12.88 12.02
C LEU A 216 14.21 13.42 12.17
N ASN A 217 13.21 12.58 12.04
CA ASN A 217 11.82 12.96 12.19
C ASN A 217 11.41 12.90 13.68
N PRO A 218 10.89 13.99 14.26
CA PRO A 218 10.46 14.02 15.65
C PRO A 218 9.10 13.34 15.89
N ASP A 219 8.46 12.75 14.88
CA ASP A 219 7.15 12.10 15.00
C ASP A 219 7.24 10.87 15.93
N PRO A 220 6.37 10.74 16.94
CA PRO A 220 6.44 9.65 17.90
C PRO A 220 6.06 8.27 17.34
N ARG A 221 5.61 8.20 16.11
CA ARG A 221 5.36 6.93 15.39
C ARG A 221 6.64 6.29 14.88
N VAL A 222 7.71 7.07 14.72
CA VAL A 222 8.97 6.56 14.17
C VAL A 222 9.66 5.63 15.15
N GLY A 223 9.98 4.41 14.67
CA GLY A 223 10.74 3.42 15.44
C GLY A 223 9.97 2.80 16.60
N LEU A 224 8.67 2.63 16.47
CA LEU A 224 7.87 1.88 17.42
C LEU A 224 8.38 0.44 17.56
N ALA A 225 8.34 -0.09 18.80
CA ALA A 225 8.76 -1.46 19.04
C ALA A 225 7.89 -2.46 18.30
N ALA A 226 8.52 -3.43 17.64
CA ALA A 226 7.83 -4.51 16.97
C ALA A 226 7.13 -5.46 17.94
N GLY A 227 6.09 -6.13 17.49
CA GLY A 227 5.39 -7.17 18.24
C GLY A 227 4.01 -7.50 17.67
N PHE A 228 3.61 -8.75 17.76
CA PHE A 228 2.29 -9.17 17.28
C PHE A 228 1.16 -8.68 18.20
N ARG A 229 1.35 -8.76 19.54
CA ARG A 229 0.35 -8.35 20.55
C ARG A 229 0.82 -7.26 21.49
N ASP A 230 2.10 -7.00 21.50
CA ASP A 230 2.80 -6.11 22.43
C ASP A 230 3.68 -5.08 21.71
N ALA A 231 3.40 -4.82 20.45
CA ALA A 231 4.05 -3.75 19.69
C ALA A 231 3.89 -2.40 20.37
N GLY A 232 4.85 -1.51 20.18
CA GLY A 232 4.75 -0.12 20.61
C GLY A 232 3.56 0.59 19.95
N GLU A 233 2.97 1.57 20.63
CA GLU A 233 1.83 2.34 20.12
C GLU A 233 2.08 3.83 20.25
N ALA A 234 1.64 4.60 19.26
CA ALA A 234 1.58 6.05 19.27
C ALA A 234 0.20 6.54 18.86
N ALA A 235 -0.30 7.57 19.54
CA ALA A 235 -1.60 8.15 19.22
C ALA A 235 -1.61 9.66 19.45
N LEU A 236 -2.33 10.37 18.61
CA LEU A 236 -2.63 11.79 18.77
C LEU A 236 -4.13 12.02 18.57
N ASN A 237 -4.79 12.65 19.54
CA ASN A 237 -6.21 13.01 19.46
C ASN A 237 -7.17 11.83 19.15
N MET A 238 -6.70 10.61 19.34
CA MET A 238 -7.42 9.36 19.11
C MET A 238 -7.08 8.36 20.23
N GLN A 239 -8.02 7.49 20.57
CA GLN A 239 -7.85 6.48 21.61
C GLN A 239 -8.46 5.16 21.15
N VAL A 240 -7.71 4.06 21.24
CA VAL A 240 -8.27 2.70 21.17
C VAL A 240 -9.14 2.46 22.39
N ILE A 241 -10.39 2.05 22.19
CA ILE A 241 -11.35 1.73 23.26
C ILE A 241 -11.69 0.24 23.33
N ALA A 242 -11.45 -0.48 22.25
CA ALA A 242 -11.56 -1.94 22.20
C ALA A 242 -10.60 -2.51 21.16
N SER A 243 -10.07 -3.70 21.43
CA SER A 243 -9.26 -4.47 20.50
C SER A 243 -9.62 -5.95 20.64
N LEU A 244 -10.10 -6.56 19.58
CA LEU A 244 -10.53 -7.94 19.53
C LEU A 244 -9.61 -8.75 18.61
N PRO A 245 -9.09 -9.90 19.06
CA PRO A 245 -8.35 -10.78 18.19
C PRO A 245 -9.27 -11.42 17.12
N LYS A 246 -8.69 -11.92 16.05
CA LYS A 246 -9.43 -12.75 15.10
C LYS A 246 -10.09 -13.95 15.78
N PRO A 247 -11.32 -14.33 15.39
CA PRO A 247 -12.00 -15.48 15.94
C PRO A 247 -11.26 -16.80 15.64
N PRO A 248 -11.40 -17.84 16.46
CA PRO A 248 -10.90 -19.17 16.14
C PRO A 248 -11.42 -19.67 14.78
N GLY A 249 -10.52 -20.28 13.99
CA GLY A 249 -10.80 -20.68 12.62
C GLY A 249 -10.53 -19.61 11.55
N PHE A 250 -10.15 -18.38 11.98
CA PHE A 250 -9.81 -17.26 11.09
C PHE A 250 -8.35 -16.80 11.27
N PHE A 251 -7.50 -17.68 11.70
CA PHE A 251 -6.04 -17.52 11.74
C PHE A 251 -5.40 -18.91 11.74
N ASP A 252 -4.14 -19.00 11.34
CA ASP A 252 -3.35 -20.20 11.47
C ASP A 252 -2.98 -20.42 12.95
N PRO A 253 -3.43 -21.50 13.62
CA PRO A 253 -3.18 -21.70 15.03
C PRO A 253 -1.68 -21.94 15.35
N ASP A 254 -0.91 -22.44 14.38
CA ASP A 254 0.51 -22.70 14.52
C ASP A 254 1.35 -21.44 14.26
N ARG A 255 0.86 -20.54 13.40
CA ARG A 255 1.50 -19.27 13.04
C ARG A 255 0.51 -18.10 13.09
N PRO A 256 0.00 -17.72 14.25
CA PRO A 256 -1.06 -16.69 14.36
C PRO A 256 -0.59 -15.28 13.96
N SER A 257 0.71 -15.00 14.03
CA SER A 257 1.32 -13.75 13.59
C SER A 257 1.60 -13.70 12.09
N GLY A 258 1.64 -14.87 11.43
CA GLY A 258 2.05 -15.01 10.04
C GLY A 258 3.58 -15.13 9.85
N LEU A 259 4.38 -15.06 10.90
CA LEU A 259 5.83 -15.24 10.83
C LEU A 259 6.20 -16.63 10.28
N SER A 260 7.31 -16.71 9.56
CA SER A 260 7.85 -17.99 9.08
C SER A 260 8.26 -18.90 10.24
N ALA A 261 8.29 -20.22 10.02
CA ALA A 261 8.75 -21.17 11.03
C ALA A 261 10.19 -20.86 11.45
N ARG A 262 11.05 -20.54 10.48
CA ARG A 262 12.45 -20.13 10.71
C ARG A 262 12.52 -18.90 11.63
N ARG A 263 11.77 -17.86 11.36
CA ARG A 263 11.80 -16.63 12.17
C ARG A 263 11.29 -16.88 13.60
N LEU A 264 10.24 -17.67 13.77
CA LEU A 264 9.76 -18.06 15.11
C LEU A 264 10.84 -18.79 15.91
N GLN A 265 11.59 -19.68 15.30
CA GLN A 265 12.71 -20.37 15.95
C GLN A 265 13.84 -19.39 16.31
N GLU A 266 14.21 -18.47 15.42
CA GLU A 266 15.22 -17.43 15.69
C GLU A 266 14.83 -16.58 16.91
N ILE A 267 13.57 -16.16 17.01
CA ILE A 267 13.04 -15.41 18.15
C ILE A 267 13.14 -16.23 19.45
N GLU A 268 12.82 -17.53 19.42
CA GLU A 268 12.95 -18.41 20.57
C GLU A 268 14.42 -18.55 21.03
N GLU A 269 15.35 -18.67 20.09
CA GLU A 269 16.79 -18.71 20.36
C GLU A 269 17.32 -17.37 20.91
N GLU A 270 16.88 -16.24 20.38
CA GLU A 270 17.21 -14.92 20.91
C GLU A 270 16.73 -14.74 22.34
N LEU A 271 15.48 -15.17 22.64
CA LEU A 271 14.91 -15.13 23.98
C LEU A 271 15.63 -16.07 24.94
N ALA A 272 15.97 -17.29 24.49
CA ALA A 272 16.75 -18.25 25.26
C ALA A 272 18.14 -17.68 25.60
N THR A 273 18.82 -17.07 24.62
CA THR A 273 20.11 -16.41 24.79
C THR A 273 20.03 -15.24 25.76
N ALA A 274 19.02 -14.39 25.63
CA ALA A 274 18.78 -13.27 26.54
C ALA A 274 18.51 -13.71 27.98
N ASN A 275 17.90 -14.90 28.15
CA ASN A 275 17.66 -15.55 29.44
C ASN A 275 18.86 -16.35 29.96
N GLY A 276 20.00 -16.39 29.22
CA GLY A 276 21.21 -17.13 29.62
C GLY A 276 21.12 -18.65 29.43
N GLN A 277 20.23 -19.10 28.56
CA GLN A 277 20.12 -20.49 28.12
C GLN A 277 20.98 -20.70 26.86
N ALA A 278 21.56 -21.87 26.66
CA ALA A 278 22.23 -22.16 25.41
C ALA A 278 21.19 -22.49 24.34
N PRO A 279 21.33 -21.96 23.11
CA PRO A 279 20.42 -22.28 22.02
C PRO A 279 20.45 -23.80 21.76
N GLU A 280 19.31 -24.39 21.49
CA GLU A 280 19.22 -25.77 21.02
C GLU A 280 19.74 -25.80 19.59
N THR A 281 20.70 -26.74 19.32
CA THR A 281 21.23 -26.90 17.97
C THR A 281 20.20 -27.74 17.18
N PRO A 282 19.71 -27.26 16.03
CA PRO A 282 18.81 -28.02 15.17
C PRO A 282 19.38 -29.39 14.83
N THR A 283 18.55 -30.39 14.72
CA THR A 283 18.97 -31.72 14.27
C THR A 283 19.00 -31.74 12.74
N GLU A 284 19.95 -32.49 12.14
CA GLU A 284 20.11 -32.59 10.67
C GLU A 284 18.82 -33.00 9.92
N ASP A 285 17.81 -33.55 10.62
CA ASP A 285 16.52 -33.92 10.05
C ASP A 285 15.52 -32.75 9.99
N GLU A 286 15.77 -31.63 10.68
CA GLU A 286 14.90 -30.45 10.71
C GLU A 286 15.25 -29.44 9.59
N GLU A 287 16.50 -29.44 9.09
CA GLU A 287 16.95 -28.59 7.99
C GLU A 287 16.40 -29.03 6.60
N GLU A 288 15.98 -30.29 6.42
CA GLU A 288 15.49 -30.80 5.14
C GLU A 288 13.98 -30.58 4.91
N GLU A 289 13.19 -30.25 5.93
CA GLU A 289 11.73 -30.00 5.77
C GLU A 289 11.36 -28.54 5.42
N GLU A 290 12.29 -27.59 5.47
CA GLU A 290 12.00 -26.16 5.30
C GLU A 290 11.84 -25.69 3.84
N ASP A 291 12.40 -26.41 2.85
CA ASP A 291 12.55 -25.89 1.48
C ASP A 291 11.31 -26.07 0.56
N GLU A 292 10.28 -26.83 0.94
CA GLU A 292 9.14 -27.13 0.06
C GLU A 292 7.86 -26.30 0.32
N ASN A 293 7.79 -25.47 1.38
CA ASN A 293 6.55 -24.79 1.77
C ASN A 293 6.64 -23.27 2.02
N ASP A 294 7.77 -22.66 1.75
CA ASP A 294 7.95 -21.22 1.98
C ASP A 294 7.51 -20.37 0.77
N ASP A 295 6.21 -20.38 0.45
CA ASP A 295 5.56 -19.24 -0.21
C ASP A 295 4.82 -18.42 0.87
N PRO A 296 5.43 -17.35 1.40
CA PRO A 296 4.85 -16.57 2.49
C PRO A 296 3.51 -15.93 2.12
N ARG A 297 3.24 -15.71 0.83
CA ARG A 297 2.03 -15.04 0.37
C ARG A 297 0.73 -15.83 0.51
N PRO A 298 0.64 -17.16 0.24
CA PRO A 298 -0.63 -17.88 0.35
C PRO A 298 -1.16 -18.04 1.77
N ALA A 299 -0.31 -18.16 2.77
CA ALA A 299 -0.74 -18.40 4.15
C ALA A 299 -1.36 -17.14 4.79
N LEU A 300 -0.79 -15.98 4.53
CA LEU A 300 -1.25 -14.69 5.09
C LEU A 300 -2.59 -14.25 4.53
N LEU A 301 -2.75 -14.26 3.22
CA LEU A 301 -3.99 -13.87 2.57
C LEU A 301 -5.16 -14.80 2.91
N ARG A 302 -4.91 -16.07 3.27
CA ARG A 302 -6.00 -17.02 3.60
C ARG A 302 -6.92 -16.54 4.71
N PHE A 303 -6.40 -15.77 5.65
CA PHE A 303 -7.13 -15.33 6.83
C PHE A 303 -7.10 -13.82 7.05
N SER A 304 -6.70 -13.04 6.05
CA SER A 304 -6.69 -11.59 6.15
C SER A 304 -8.09 -11.05 6.36
N ASN A 305 -8.27 -10.20 7.38
CA ASN A 305 -9.47 -9.39 7.47
C ASN A 305 -9.48 -8.36 6.35
N THR A 306 -10.67 -8.03 5.87
CA THR A 306 -10.89 -7.09 4.78
C THR A 306 -11.90 -6.02 5.19
N ASP A 307 -12.86 -5.75 4.36
CA ASP A 307 -13.77 -4.63 4.51
C ASP A 307 -14.88 -4.85 5.54
N LEU A 308 -15.58 -3.77 5.89
CA LEU A 308 -16.61 -3.72 6.91
C LEU A 308 -17.94 -3.26 6.34
N LEU A 309 -19.04 -3.78 6.89
CA LEU A 309 -20.35 -3.17 6.78
C LEU A 309 -20.99 -3.01 8.17
N PHE A 310 -21.92 -2.08 8.28
CA PHE A 310 -22.66 -1.82 9.52
C PHE A 310 -24.16 -1.92 9.29
N ALA A 311 -24.88 -2.48 10.27
CA ALA A 311 -26.33 -2.63 10.24
C ALA A 311 -26.92 -2.44 11.64
N GLY A 312 -27.31 -1.23 11.99
CA GLY A 312 -27.79 -0.89 13.32
C GLY A 312 -26.74 -1.17 14.40
N ASN A 313 -26.98 -2.17 15.26
CA ASN A 313 -26.03 -2.59 16.27
C ASN A 313 -25.11 -3.74 15.82
N TYR A 314 -25.10 -4.07 14.54
CA TYR A 314 -24.27 -5.14 14.03
C TYR A 314 -23.18 -4.60 13.10
N LEU A 315 -22.03 -5.27 13.14
CA LEU A 315 -20.92 -5.11 12.24
C LEU A 315 -20.62 -6.46 11.59
N VAL A 316 -20.34 -6.46 10.31
CA VAL A 316 -19.82 -7.63 9.60
C VAL A 316 -18.44 -7.26 9.08
N ALA A 317 -17.46 -8.09 9.43
CA ALA A 317 -16.10 -8.00 8.92
C ALA A 317 -15.85 -9.08 7.88
N GLY A 318 -15.53 -8.68 6.65
CA GLY A 318 -15.09 -9.56 5.59
C GLY A 318 -13.72 -10.18 5.90
N ASN A 319 -13.44 -11.29 5.28
CA ASN A 319 -12.19 -12.02 5.43
C ASN A 319 -11.96 -12.92 4.22
N TYR A 320 -10.73 -13.18 3.84
CA TYR A 320 -10.40 -14.12 2.75
C TYR A 320 -10.92 -15.55 2.98
N HIS A 321 -11.30 -15.87 4.22
CA HIS A 321 -11.85 -17.15 4.62
C HIS A 321 -13.39 -17.17 4.76
N GLY A 322 -14.05 -16.00 4.58
CA GLY A 322 -15.48 -15.80 4.74
C GLY A 322 -15.80 -14.47 5.39
N PHE A 323 -16.60 -14.45 6.45
CA PHE A 323 -16.88 -13.23 7.21
C PHE A 323 -17.25 -13.52 8.67
N ASN A 324 -17.13 -12.50 9.52
CA ASN A 324 -17.46 -12.56 10.93
C ASN A 324 -18.50 -11.50 11.29
N THR A 325 -19.44 -11.83 12.17
CA THR A 325 -20.48 -10.92 12.64
C THR A 325 -20.26 -10.53 14.10
N TYR A 326 -20.50 -9.27 14.42
CA TYR A 326 -20.30 -8.71 15.76
C TYR A 326 -21.51 -7.89 16.20
N ASP A 327 -21.86 -7.96 17.50
CA ASP A 327 -22.74 -7.01 18.19
C ASP A 327 -21.88 -5.85 18.70
N ILE A 328 -22.12 -4.66 18.16
CA ILE A 328 -21.44 -3.41 18.51
C ILE A 328 -22.36 -2.44 19.26
N SER A 329 -23.42 -2.94 19.91
CA SER A 329 -24.31 -2.13 20.75
C SER A 329 -23.58 -1.42 21.89
N ASP A 330 -22.45 -1.98 22.34
CA ASP A 330 -21.44 -1.33 23.17
C ASP A 330 -20.10 -1.30 22.40
N PRO A 331 -19.75 -0.18 21.76
CA PRO A 331 -18.50 -0.07 20.98
C PRO A 331 -17.23 -0.28 21.81
N ALA A 332 -17.27 -0.10 23.12
CA ALA A 332 -16.14 -0.38 24.01
C ALA A 332 -16.03 -1.88 24.38
N ALA A 333 -17.01 -2.69 24.05
CA ALA A 333 -17.03 -4.12 24.30
C ALA A 333 -17.76 -4.90 23.20
N PRO A 334 -17.31 -4.82 21.93
CA PRO A 334 -17.90 -5.56 20.84
C PRO A 334 -17.91 -7.05 21.12
N LYS A 335 -18.94 -7.76 20.66
CA LYS A 335 -19.09 -9.21 20.88
C LYS A 335 -19.15 -9.94 19.56
N HIS A 336 -18.24 -10.85 19.35
CA HIS A 336 -18.33 -11.79 18.23
C HIS A 336 -19.58 -12.64 18.36
N ILE A 337 -20.39 -12.74 17.28
CA ILE A 337 -21.67 -13.44 17.24
C ILE A 337 -21.56 -14.74 16.45
N ALA A 338 -21.08 -14.66 15.21
CA ALA A 338 -20.94 -15.82 14.33
C ALA A 338 -19.75 -15.65 13.38
N SER A 339 -19.23 -16.79 12.93
CA SER A 339 -18.24 -16.92 11.86
C SER A 339 -18.83 -17.73 10.73
N VAL A 340 -18.78 -17.21 9.52
CA VAL A 340 -19.17 -17.90 8.29
C VAL A 340 -17.92 -18.26 7.51
N VAL A 341 -17.60 -19.55 7.46
CA VAL A 341 -16.46 -20.05 6.69
C VAL A 341 -16.93 -20.33 5.26
N CYS A 342 -16.43 -19.53 4.33
CA CYS A 342 -16.75 -19.66 2.91
C CYS A 342 -15.61 -19.06 2.06
N PRO A 343 -14.49 -19.77 1.89
CA PRO A 343 -13.29 -19.23 1.23
C PRO A 343 -13.56 -18.82 -0.22
N GLY A 344 -12.83 -17.80 -0.68
CA GLY A 344 -12.96 -17.35 -2.07
C GLY A 344 -12.20 -16.07 -2.40
N GLY A 345 -11.34 -15.60 -1.51
CA GLY A 345 -10.58 -14.37 -1.66
C GLY A 345 -11.28 -13.19 -1.00
N GLN A 346 -10.85 -12.00 -1.27
CA GLN A 346 -11.17 -10.70 -0.63
C GLN A 346 -12.29 -10.71 0.43
N GLY A 347 -13.45 -11.30 0.11
CA GLY A 347 -14.57 -11.42 1.06
C GLY A 347 -15.23 -10.08 1.41
N ASP A 348 -15.05 -9.09 0.54
CA ASP A 348 -15.69 -7.78 0.66
C ASP A 348 -17.20 -7.91 0.79
N VAL A 349 -17.83 -7.14 1.69
CA VAL A 349 -19.22 -7.33 2.10
C VAL A 349 -20.05 -6.07 1.96
N SER A 350 -21.30 -6.24 1.47
CA SER A 350 -22.32 -5.19 1.45
C SER A 350 -23.68 -5.75 1.85
N LEU A 351 -24.58 -4.90 2.33
CA LEU A 351 -25.91 -5.32 2.77
C LEU A 351 -27.00 -4.44 2.17
N VAL A 352 -28.10 -5.05 1.71
CA VAL A 352 -29.35 -4.33 1.39
C VAL A 352 -30.52 -5.10 1.99
N GLY A 353 -31.25 -4.47 2.90
CA GLY A 353 -32.27 -5.16 3.68
C GLY A 353 -31.67 -6.31 4.49
N ASN A 354 -32.03 -7.55 4.16
CA ASN A 354 -31.50 -8.77 4.79
C ASN A 354 -30.54 -9.54 3.87
N LEU A 355 -30.22 -9.00 2.69
CA LEU A 355 -29.34 -9.67 1.74
C LEU A 355 -27.91 -9.12 1.85
N LEU A 356 -27.02 -9.95 2.37
CA LEU A 356 -25.58 -9.70 2.40
C LEU A 356 -24.97 -10.23 1.10
N ILE A 357 -24.20 -9.37 0.43
CA ILE A 357 -23.46 -9.69 -0.79
C ILE A 357 -21.99 -9.80 -0.40
N MET A 358 -21.29 -10.83 -0.92
CA MET A 358 -19.88 -11.07 -0.63
C MET A 358 -19.10 -11.31 -1.93
N SER A 359 -17.99 -10.62 -2.09
CA SER A 359 -17.06 -10.76 -3.21
C SER A 359 -16.29 -12.08 -3.20
N VAL A 360 -16.05 -12.64 -4.40
CA VAL A 360 -15.29 -13.88 -4.60
C VAL A 360 -14.41 -13.74 -5.84
N GLN A 361 -13.09 -13.81 -5.68
CA GLN A 361 -12.16 -13.70 -6.82
C GLN A 361 -11.16 -14.83 -6.96
N GLU A 362 -10.82 -15.55 -5.86
CA GLU A 362 -9.80 -16.58 -5.88
C GLU A 362 -10.26 -17.87 -6.56
N ALA A 363 -9.30 -18.59 -7.13
CA ALA A 363 -9.55 -19.85 -7.81
C ALA A 363 -10.04 -20.98 -6.88
N ARG A 364 -9.82 -20.85 -5.56
CA ARG A 364 -10.25 -21.84 -4.55
C ARG A 364 -11.74 -21.73 -4.17
N GLY A 365 -12.43 -20.66 -4.57
CA GLY A 365 -13.84 -20.44 -4.23
C GLY A 365 -14.72 -21.56 -4.78
N ARG A 366 -15.56 -22.17 -3.90
CA ARG A 366 -16.50 -23.23 -4.25
C ARG A 366 -17.92 -22.80 -3.96
N LEU A 367 -18.89 -23.28 -4.76
CA LEU A 367 -20.30 -22.94 -4.58
C LEU A 367 -20.86 -23.43 -3.23
N ASP A 368 -20.35 -24.55 -2.73
CA ASP A 368 -20.74 -25.17 -1.45
C ASP A 368 -19.90 -24.68 -0.26
N CYS A 369 -19.03 -23.65 -0.44
CA CYS A 369 -18.12 -23.14 0.58
C CYS A 369 -17.10 -24.18 1.11
N GLY A 370 -16.84 -25.28 0.37
CA GLY A 370 -15.89 -26.32 0.78
C GLY A 370 -14.46 -25.78 0.92
N LEU A 371 -13.71 -26.35 1.86
CA LEU A 371 -12.34 -25.95 2.21
C LEU A 371 -11.27 -26.55 1.30
N GLU A 372 -11.62 -27.62 0.57
CA GLU A 372 -10.71 -28.37 -0.30
C GLU A 372 -10.25 -27.60 -1.55
N GLY A 373 -10.87 -26.45 -1.81
CA GLY A 373 -10.57 -25.67 -3.01
C GLY A 373 -11.01 -26.35 -4.31
N VAL A 374 -10.49 -25.90 -5.44
CA VAL A 374 -10.77 -26.41 -6.79
C VAL A 374 -9.46 -26.60 -7.53
N PRO A 375 -8.83 -27.79 -7.47
CA PRO A 375 -7.51 -28.03 -8.06
C PRO A 375 -7.55 -28.16 -9.59
N GLU A 376 -8.70 -28.46 -10.19
CA GLU A 376 -8.83 -28.59 -11.63
C GLU A 376 -8.71 -27.21 -12.32
N PRO A 377 -7.97 -27.09 -13.44
CA PRO A 377 -7.86 -25.84 -14.19
C PRO A 377 -9.22 -25.29 -14.64
N VAL A 378 -10.13 -26.16 -15.07
CA VAL A 378 -11.50 -25.87 -15.49
C VAL A 378 -12.48 -26.65 -14.60
N SER A 379 -13.37 -25.96 -13.91
CA SER A 379 -14.34 -26.62 -13.02
C SER A 379 -15.61 -25.81 -12.84
N GLN A 380 -16.75 -26.45 -13.04
CA GLN A 380 -18.07 -25.87 -12.78
C GLN A 380 -18.39 -25.72 -11.27
N GLN A 381 -17.55 -26.28 -10.39
CA GLN A 381 -17.66 -26.09 -8.94
C GLN A 381 -17.04 -24.79 -8.48
N ARG A 382 -16.15 -24.20 -9.29
CA ARG A 382 -15.49 -22.94 -8.98
C ARG A 382 -16.48 -21.78 -9.02
N VAL A 383 -16.42 -20.94 -8.02
CA VAL A 383 -17.18 -19.68 -7.95
C VAL A 383 -16.19 -18.51 -7.99
N LYS A 384 -16.39 -17.62 -8.94
CA LYS A 384 -15.80 -16.27 -8.99
C LYS A 384 -16.92 -15.29 -9.36
N GLY A 385 -17.08 -14.22 -8.60
CA GLY A 385 -18.15 -13.23 -8.75
C GLY A 385 -18.68 -12.83 -7.38
N ILE A 386 -19.98 -12.92 -7.15
CA ILE A 386 -20.59 -12.59 -5.86
C ILE A 386 -21.40 -13.76 -5.30
N ARG A 387 -21.46 -13.83 -3.97
CA ARG A 387 -22.37 -14.68 -3.21
C ARG A 387 -23.41 -13.82 -2.51
N ILE A 388 -24.60 -14.37 -2.29
CA ILE A 388 -25.70 -13.68 -1.63
C ILE A 388 -26.13 -14.54 -0.45
N PHE A 389 -26.15 -13.93 0.74
CA PHE A 389 -26.59 -14.57 1.97
C PHE A 389 -27.83 -13.88 2.52
N ASP A 390 -28.78 -14.64 3.06
CA ASP A 390 -29.83 -14.11 3.94
C ASP A 390 -29.26 -14.01 5.37
N VAL A 391 -29.21 -12.80 5.89
CA VAL A 391 -28.76 -12.46 7.23
C VAL A 391 -29.89 -11.89 8.08
N SER A 392 -31.15 -12.26 7.81
CA SER A 392 -32.26 -11.94 8.70
C SER A 392 -32.00 -12.37 10.15
N ASP A 393 -31.16 -13.37 10.33
CA ASP A 393 -30.55 -13.78 11.59
C ASP A 393 -29.02 -13.75 11.45
N PHE A 394 -28.35 -12.71 12.00
CA PHE A 394 -26.88 -12.56 11.99
C PHE A 394 -26.14 -13.69 12.74
N THR A 395 -26.86 -14.50 13.52
CA THR A 395 -26.27 -15.67 14.20
C THR A 395 -26.25 -16.92 13.30
N ASN A 396 -26.98 -16.90 12.19
CA ASN A 396 -27.12 -18.05 11.28
C ASN A 396 -27.31 -17.61 9.82
N PRO A 397 -26.33 -16.94 9.19
CA PRO A 397 -26.39 -16.59 7.78
C PRO A 397 -26.57 -17.80 6.87
N VAL A 398 -27.38 -17.65 5.81
CA VAL A 398 -27.70 -18.72 4.86
C VAL A 398 -27.41 -18.25 3.43
N GLN A 399 -26.57 -18.96 2.67
CA GLN A 399 -26.34 -18.65 1.27
C GLN A 399 -27.63 -18.93 0.47
N VAL A 400 -28.14 -17.92 -0.23
CA VAL A 400 -29.39 -17.95 -1.00
C VAL A 400 -29.21 -17.73 -2.49
N GLY A 401 -28.03 -17.29 -2.92
CA GLY A 401 -27.72 -17.06 -4.33
C GLY A 401 -26.22 -16.86 -4.57
N ALA A 402 -25.85 -16.90 -5.85
CA ALA A 402 -24.52 -16.55 -6.32
C ALA A 402 -24.62 -16.15 -7.80
N VAL A 403 -23.79 -15.19 -8.21
CA VAL A 403 -23.64 -14.79 -9.62
C VAL A 403 -22.19 -14.97 -10.03
N GLN A 404 -21.96 -15.68 -11.12
CA GLN A 404 -20.64 -15.93 -11.70
C GLN A 404 -20.27 -14.81 -12.65
N THR A 405 -19.02 -14.34 -12.56
CA THR A 405 -18.44 -13.34 -13.45
C THR A 405 -17.15 -13.86 -14.10
N CYS A 406 -16.77 -13.25 -15.21
CA CYS A 406 -15.58 -13.72 -15.96
C CYS A 406 -14.25 -13.49 -15.22
N ARG A 407 -14.17 -12.45 -14.39
CA ARG A 407 -12.93 -12.06 -13.70
C ARG A 407 -13.08 -12.04 -12.18
N GLY A 408 -14.14 -12.67 -11.65
CA GLY A 408 -14.43 -12.62 -10.22
C GLY A 408 -14.86 -11.23 -9.76
N SER A 409 -14.89 -11.06 -8.46
CA SER A 409 -15.18 -9.81 -7.77
C SER A 409 -14.11 -9.61 -6.71
N HIS A 410 -13.26 -8.63 -6.87
CA HIS A 410 -12.32 -8.19 -5.84
C HIS A 410 -13.10 -7.40 -4.81
N THR A 411 -13.71 -6.31 -5.27
CA THR A 411 -14.73 -5.56 -4.57
C THR A 411 -16.01 -5.58 -5.41
N HIS A 412 -17.13 -5.28 -4.79
CA HIS A 412 -18.41 -5.04 -5.47
C HIS A 412 -19.08 -3.83 -4.87
N THR A 413 -19.86 -3.13 -5.66
CA THR A 413 -20.54 -1.92 -5.17
C THR A 413 -22.04 -2.03 -5.35
N VAL A 414 -22.79 -1.91 -4.26
CA VAL A 414 -24.22 -1.71 -4.32
C VAL A 414 -24.50 -0.31 -4.84
N VAL A 415 -25.21 -0.21 -5.96
CA VAL A 415 -25.47 1.09 -6.61
C VAL A 415 -26.52 1.88 -5.85
N SER A 416 -27.54 1.21 -5.33
CA SER A 416 -28.63 1.86 -4.58
C SER A 416 -29.40 0.85 -3.74
N ASP A 417 -30.21 1.32 -2.82
CA ASP A 417 -31.24 0.51 -2.16
C ASP A 417 -32.18 -0.11 -3.21
N ALA A 418 -32.96 -1.10 -2.80
CA ALA A 418 -33.92 -1.74 -3.69
C ALA A 418 -34.85 -0.71 -4.35
N ASN A 419 -34.96 -0.76 -5.67
CA ASN A 419 -35.82 0.13 -6.44
C ASN A 419 -37.32 -0.19 -6.24
N ALA A 420 -38.19 0.58 -6.88
CA ALA A 420 -39.65 0.39 -6.78
C ALA A 420 -40.13 -0.98 -7.26
N ASP A 421 -39.35 -1.67 -8.10
CA ASP A 421 -39.64 -3.02 -8.61
C ASP A 421 -39.05 -4.11 -7.71
N GLY A 422 -38.38 -3.76 -6.61
CA GLY A 422 -37.78 -4.68 -5.65
C GLY A 422 -36.46 -5.27 -6.14
N ASN A 423 -35.72 -4.57 -7.01
CA ASN A 423 -34.41 -5.00 -7.51
C ASN A 423 -33.29 -4.15 -6.94
N ILE A 424 -32.19 -4.78 -6.61
CA ILE A 424 -30.89 -4.18 -6.26
C ILE A 424 -30.00 -4.29 -7.48
N TYR A 425 -29.18 -3.26 -7.73
CA TYR A 425 -28.12 -3.27 -8.74
C TYR A 425 -26.75 -3.24 -8.08
N VAL A 426 -25.85 -4.08 -8.60
CA VAL A 426 -24.48 -4.22 -8.09
C VAL A 426 -23.50 -4.10 -9.25
N TYR A 427 -22.48 -3.27 -9.10
CA TYR A 427 -21.35 -3.20 -10.02
C TYR A 427 -20.24 -4.14 -9.57
N VAL A 428 -19.69 -4.85 -10.54
CA VAL A 428 -18.51 -5.69 -10.36
C VAL A 428 -17.50 -5.35 -11.46
N SER A 429 -16.32 -4.94 -11.04
CA SER A 429 -15.16 -4.82 -11.91
C SER A 429 -14.16 -5.88 -11.49
N GLY A 430 -14.04 -6.94 -12.28
CA GLY A 430 -13.19 -8.07 -11.91
C GLY A 430 -11.71 -7.75 -12.08
N THR A 431 -10.88 -8.08 -11.09
CA THR A 431 -9.42 -7.87 -11.10
C THR A 431 -8.62 -9.15 -11.34
N SER A 432 -9.23 -10.32 -11.18
CA SER A 432 -8.52 -11.59 -11.41
C SER A 432 -8.40 -11.92 -12.91
N GLY A 433 -7.56 -12.90 -13.24
CA GLY A 433 -7.45 -13.41 -14.61
C GLY A 433 -8.80 -13.88 -15.16
N VAL A 434 -9.01 -13.69 -16.46
CA VAL A 434 -10.22 -14.12 -17.16
C VAL A 434 -10.33 -15.64 -17.09
N ARG A 435 -11.53 -16.15 -16.78
CA ARG A 435 -11.82 -17.58 -16.72
C ARG A 435 -11.88 -18.18 -18.13
N ASP A 436 -11.55 -19.46 -18.20
CA ASP A 436 -11.72 -20.26 -19.41
C ASP A 436 -13.19 -20.33 -19.82
N ASP A 437 -13.52 -20.26 -21.11
CA ASP A 437 -14.87 -20.31 -21.66
C ASP A 437 -15.52 -21.70 -21.48
N GLU A 438 -14.73 -22.76 -21.31
CA GLU A 438 -15.23 -24.09 -20.92
C GLU A 438 -15.73 -24.11 -19.46
N GLU A 439 -15.21 -23.21 -18.60
CA GLU A 439 -15.65 -23.07 -17.20
C GLU A 439 -16.86 -22.15 -17.09
N LEU A 440 -16.83 -21.02 -17.76
CA LEU A 440 -17.92 -20.05 -17.84
C LEU A 440 -18.04 -19.50 -19.26
N ALA A 441 -19.11 -19.84 -19.94
CA ALA A 441 -19.36 -19.38 -21.29
C ALA A 441 -19.37 -17.84 -21.41
N ASP A 442 -18.99 -17.34 -22.58
CA ASP A 442 -18.92 -15.92 -22.91
C ASP A 442 -17.85 -15.15 -22.10
N CYS A 443 -16.75 -15.82 -21.70
CA CYS A 443 -15.56 -15.21 -21.12
C CYS A 443 -14.39 -15.30 -22.10
N SER A 444 -13.86 -14.15 -22.51
CA SER A 444 -12.68 -14.07 -23.37
C SER A 444 -11.68 -13.08 -22.79
N SER A 445 -10.39 -13.43 -22.87
CA SER A 445 -9.27 -12.54 -22.55
C SER A 445 -8.73 -11.80 -23.79
N ASP A 446 -9.29 -12.05 -24.95
CA ASP A 446 -8.90 -11.37 -26.19
C ASP A 446 -9.30 -9.89 -26.15
N SER A 447 -8.66 -9.10 -26.98
CA SER A 447 -9.02 -7.69 -27.14
C SER A 447 -10.50 -7.53 -27.53
N PRO A 448 -11.23 -6.51 -27.01
CA PRO A 448 -12.59 -6.21 -27.42
C PRO A 448 -12.77 -5.99 -28.93
N PHE A 449 -11.68 -5.67 -29.64
CA PHE A 449 -11.69 -5.56 -31.10
C PHE A 449 -11.65 -6.91 -31.83
N GLU A 450 -11.21 -7.96 -31.14
CA GLU A 450 -11.09 -9.31 -31.70
C GLU A 450 -12.27 -10.19 -31.28
N ASP A 451 -12.73 -10.05 -30.02
CA ASP A 451 -13.87 -10.79 -29.47
C ASP A 451 -14.81 -9.86 -28.70
N SER A 452 -16.06 -9.80 -29.10
CA SER A 452 -17.11 -9.03 -28.42
C SER A 452 -17.47 -9.55 -27.00
N ASN A 453 -17.03 -10.76 -26.66
CA ASN A 453 -17.18 -11.35 -25.33
C ASN A 453 -16.01 -11.03 -24.40
N SER A 454 -15.07 -10.16 -24.84
CA SER A 454 -13.96 -9.73 -24.00
C SER A 454 -14.44 -9.35 -22.61
N ALA A 455 -13.79 -9.91 -21.60
CA ALA A 455 -14.01 -9.55 -20.20
C ALA A 455 -13.19 -8.33 -19.73
N LEU A 456 -12.39 -7.77 -20.63
CA LEU A 456 -11.56 -6.59 -20.41
C LEU A 456 -12.33 -5.32 -20.77
N PHE A 457 -11.93 -4.18 -20.18
CA PHE A 457 -12.47 -2.84 -20.48
C PHE A 457 -13.97 -2.64 -20.18
N ARG A 458 -14.55 -3.48 -19.32
CA ARG A 458 -15.96 -3.41 -18.95
C ARG A 458 -16.15 -3.64 -17.46
N ILE A 459 -17.33 -3.29 -16.97
CA ILE A 459 -17.85 -3.76 -15.69
C ILE A 459 -19.04 -4.69 -15.95
N GLU A 460 -19.47 -5.41 -14.93
CA GLU A 460 -20.68 -6.23 -14.98
C GLU A 460 -21.73 -5.65 -14.02
N VAL A 461 -22.92 -5.38 -14.55
CA VAL A 461 -24.06 -4.90 -13.78
C VAL A 461 -24.95 -6.08 -13.43
N ILE A 462 -25.03 -6.37 -12.14
CA ILE A 462 -25.82 -7.49 -11.62
C ILE A 462 -27.14 -6.95 -11.06
N GLU A 463 -28.25 -7.57 -11.46
CA GLU A 463 -29.58 -7.35 -10.87
C GLU A 463 -29.88 -8.47 -9.85
N ILE A 464 -30.27 -8.08 -8.64
CA ILE A 464 -30.66 -9.01 -7.57
C ILE A 464 -32.11 -8.69 -7.18
N PRO A 465 -33.10 -9.55 -7.56
CA PRO A 465 -34.47 -9.43 -7.06
C PRO A 465 -34.54 -9.77 -5.57
N VAL A 466 -34.95 -8.82 -4.72
CA VAL A 466 -34.97 -8.98 -3.25
C VAL A 466 -35.77 -10.18 -2.80
N ASP A 467 -36.98 -10.40 -3.42
CA ASP A 467 -37.86 -11.51 -3.08
C ASP A 467 -37.39 -12.88 -3.61
N ARG A 468 -36.44 -12.88 -4.55
CA ARG A 468 -35.92 -14.07 -5.22
C ARG A 468 -34.41 -13.92 -5.53
N PRO A 469 -33.56 -13.81 -4.52
CA PRO A 469 -32.13 -13.57 -4.72
C PRO A 469 -31.43 -14.68 -5.51
N GLN A 470 -32.00 -15.89 -5.55
CA GLN A 470 -31.50 -16.99 -6.40
C GLN A 470 -31.68 -16.73 -7.92
N ASP A 471 -32.50 -15.75 -8.31
CA ASP A 471 -32.70 -15.34 -9.71
C ASP A 471 -31.73 -14.17 -10.10
N ALA A 472 -30.78 -13.82 -9.26
CA ALA A 472 -29.78 -12.80 -9.53
C ALA A 472 -28.99 -13.13 -10.81
N ARG A 473 -28.74 -12.11 -11.63
CA ARG A 473 -28.08 -12.28 -12.93
C ARG A 473 -27.38 -11.01 -13.40
N ILE A 474 -26.44 -11.16 -14.29
CA ILE A 474 -25.86 -10.03 -15.03
C ILE A 474 -26.92 -9.52 -16.03
N VAL A 475 -27.21 -8.22 -15.99
CA VAL A 475 -28.18 -7.55 -16.89
C VAL A 475 -27.54 -6.66 -17.92
N ASN A 476 -26.30 -6.18 -17.66
CA ASN A 476 -25.54 -5.39 -18.60
C ASN A 476 -24.03 -5.58 -18.39
N ARG A 477 -23.24 -5.29 -19.42
CA ARG A 477 -21.77 -5.31 -19.41
C ARG A 477 -21.24 -4.06 -20.11
N PRO A 478 -21.44 -2.85 -19.54
CA PRO A 478 -21.03 -1.60 -20.18
C PRO A 478 -19.51 -1.47 -20.25
N PHE A 479 -19.01 -1.07 -21.42
CA PHE A 479 -17.60 -0.76 -21.62
C PHE A 479 -17.31 0.68 -21.17
N ILE A 480 -17.25 0.92 -19.86
CA ILE A 480 -17.02 2.25 -19.29
C ILE A 480 -15.65 2.83 -19.61
N PHE A 481 -14.73 2.01 -20.10
CA PHE A 481 -13.39 2.40 -20.54
C PHE A 481 -13.34 2.76 -22.03
N ALA A 482 -14.49 2.89 -22.72
CA ALA A 482 -14.54 3.40 -24.08
C ALA A 482 -14.19 4.89 -24.12
N ASP A 483 -13.45 5.31 -25.14
CA ASP A 483 -13.22 6.72 -25.41
C ASP A 483 -14.54 7.42 -25.79
N PRO A 484 -14.91 8.52 -25.10
CA PRO A 484 -16.22 9.16 -25.28
C PRO A 484 -16.38 9.83 -26.65
N ASP A 485 -15.28 10.25 -27.30
CA ASP A 485 -15.33 10.97 -28.59
C ASP A 485 -15.28 10.02 -29.78
N SER A 486 -14.43 9.00 -29.72
CA SER A 486 -14.23 8.04 -30.80
C SER A 486 -15.08 6.78 -30.66
N GLY A 487 -15.57 6.46 -29.46
CA GLY A 487 -16.27 5.21 -29.15
C GLY A 487 -15.36 3.97 -29.22
N THR A 488 -14.04 4.15 -29.20
CA THR A 488 -13.11 3.03 -29.15
C THR A 488 -13.18 2.35 -27.80
N LEU A 489 -13.05 1.02 -27.77
CA LEU A 489 -13.09 0.21 -26.55
C LEU A 489 -11.70 0.05 -25.91
N ALA A 490 -10.73 0.90 -26.28
CA ALA A 490 -9.41 0.93 -25.66
C ALA A 490 -9.48 1.44 -24.23
N GLY A 491 -8.56 0.98 -23.39
CA GLY A 491 -8.34 1.55 -22.07
C GLY A 491 -7.94 3.03 -22.15
N LEU A 492 -8.02 3.71 -21.00
CA LEU A 492 -7.68 5.13 -20.94
C LEU A 492 -6.15 5.33 -20.87
N TRP A 493 -5.48 4.60 -19.98
CA TRP A 493 -4.05 4.55 -19.86
C TRP A 493 -3.55 3.22 -20.44
N ASP A 494 -2.61 3.30 -21.38
CA ASP A 494 -2.11 2.11 -22.11
C ASP A 494 -1.09 1.28 -21.30
N GLY A 495 -0.76 1.72 -20.08
CA GLY A 495 0.30 1.13 -19.25
C GLY A 495 1.67 1.74 -19.53
N GLY A 496 2.61 1.51 -18.62
CA GLY A 496 3.98 2.00 -18.68
C GLY A 496 4.24 3.21 -17.78
N ASP A 497 5.38 3.85 -17.99
CA ASP A 497 5.82 5.02 -17.24
C ASP A 497 5.15 6.30 -17.73
N HIS A 498 4.93 7.22 -16.81
CA HIS A 498 4.42 8.56 -17.14
C HIS A 498 5.55 9.55 -17.49
N GLY A 499 6.79 9.13 -17.43
CA GLY A 499 8.02 9.92 -17.69
C GLY A 499 9.10 9.67 -16.66
N GLU A 500 10.18 10.43 -16.73
CA GLU A 500 11.28 10.36 -15.76
C GLU A 500 10.80 10.68 -14.33
N ASP A 501 11.26 9.94 -13.33
CA ASP A 501 10.88 10.05 -11.92
C ASP A 501 9.37 9.85 -11.66
N THR A 502 8.70 9.03 -12.46
CA THR A 502 7.28 8.70 -12.29
C THR A 502 7.08 7.21 -12.04
N GLN A 503 5.83 6.83 -11.70
CA GLN A 503 5.46 5.45 -11.48
C GLN A 503 5.17 4.72 -12.80
N THR A 504 5.47 3.42 -12.83
CA THR A 504 4.93 2.50 -13.84
C THR A 504 3.53 2.08 -13.44
N THR A 505 2.55 2.36 -14.27
CA THR A 505 1.14 2.06 -14.02
C THR A 505 0.61 1.07 -15.05
N ARG A 506 -0.20 0.11 -14.64
CA ARG A 506 -0.82 -0.85 -15.56
C ARG A 506 -1.86 -0.20 -16.45
N GLU A 507 -2.14 -0.84 -17.58
CA GLU A 507 -3.24 -0.46 -18.47
C GLU A 507 -4.58 -0.41 -17.72
N THR A 508 -5.38 0.62 -18.01
CA THR A 508 -6.72 0.79 -17.42
C THR A 508 -7.75 -0.08 -18.14
N ASN A 509 -7.87 -1.32 -17.73
CA ASN A 509 -8.84 -2.28 -18.26
C ASN A 509 -9.83 -2.82 -17.22
N GLN A 510 -9.76 -2.30 -16.01
CA GLN A 510 -10.57 -2.66 -14.84
C GLN A 510 -10.54 -1.55 -13.80
N CYS A 511 -11.47 -1.57 -12.83
CA CYS A 511 -11.37 -0.80 -11.60
C CYS A 511 -11.03 -1.71 -10.42
N HIS A 512 -10.29 -1.22 -9.46
CA HIS A 512 -10.17 -1.83 -8.16
C HIS A 512 -11.47 -1.59 -7.39
N ASP A 513 -11.75 -0.33 -7.02
CA ASP A 513 -12.99 0.06 -6.38
C ASP A 513 -13.81 1.02 -7.25
N ILE A 514 -15.13 0.94 -7.09
CA ILE A 514 -16.09 1.94 -7.56
C ILE A 514 -16.90 2.37 -6.35
N THR A 515 -16.87 3.65 -6.00
CA THR A 515 -17.71 4.19 -4.95
C THR A 515 -18.88 4.95 -5.55
N THR A 516 -20.10 4.57 -5.17
CA THR A 516 -21.33 5.21 -5.64
C THR A 516 -21.83 6.25 -4.65
N PHE A 517 -22.44 7.30 -5.20
CA PHE A 517 -23.14 8.33 -4.44
C PHE A 517 -24.52 8.55 -5.08
N PRO A 518 -25.47 7.63 -4.86
CA PRO A 518 -26.76 7.59 -5.57
C PRO A 518 -27.60 8.85 -5.40
N ASP A 519 -27.55 9.48 -4.22
CA ASP A 519 -28.32 10.70 -3.92
C ASP A 519 -28.01 11.87 -4.86
N ILE A 520 -26.83 11.87 -5.49
CA ILE A 520 -26.41 12.88 -6.47
C ILE A 520 -26.22 12.30 -7.88
N GLY A 521 -26.48 10.98 -8.06
CA GLY A 521 -26.37 10.30 -9.34
C GLY A 521 -24.93 10.10 -9.85
N LEU A 522 -23.92 10.15 -8.96
CA LEU A 522 -22.51 10.02 -9.32
C LEU A 522 -21.88 8.74 -8.77
N ALA A 523 -20.84 8.26 -9.45
CA ALA A 523 -19.88 7.32 -8.91
C ALA A 523 -18.45 7.71 -9.29
N ALA A 524 -17.48 7.33 -8.48
CA ALA A 524 -16.06 7.49 -8.76
C ALA A 524 -15.38 6.12 -8.78
N GLY A 525 -14.62 5.84 -9.82
CA GLY A 525 -13.88 4.58 -9.98
C GLY A 525 -12.38 4.82 -9.87
N ALA A 526 -11.69 4.04 -9.03
CA ALA A 526 -10.25 3.94 -8.99
C ALA A 526 -9.83 2.73 -9.85
N CYS A 527 -9.29 3.01 -11.05
CA CYS A 527 -9.28 2.05 -12.13
C CYS A 527 -7.86 1.83 -12.68
N SER A 528 -7.04 1.05 -11.97
CA SER A 528 -5.66 0.72 -12.35
C SER A 528 -4.81 1.96 -12.65
N GLY A 529 -4.87 2.52 -13.85
CA GLY A 529 -4.11 3.69 -14.30
C GLY A 529 -4.88 5.02 -14.28
N ASN A 530 -6.16 5.03 -13.89
CA ASN A 530 -7.02 6.22 -13.94
C ASN A 530 -7.96 6.33 -12.75
N GLY A 531 -8.20 7.56 -12.31
CA GLY A 531 -9.43 7.92 -11.61
C GLY A 531 -10.51 8.29 -12.63
N ILE A 532 -11.74 7.79 -12.48
CA ILE A 532 -12.86 8.11 -13.37
C ILE A 532 -14.09 8.61 -12.60
N LEU A 533 -14.88 9.45 -13.25
CA LEU A 533 -16.17 9.92 -12.74
C LEU A 533 -17.28 9.38 -13.65
N LEU A 534 -18.34 8.84 -13.05
CA LEU A 534 -19.48 8.23 -13.76
C LEU A 534 -20.79 8.93 -13.39
N ASP A 535 -21.68 9.06 -14.37
CA ASP A 535 -23.13 9.26 -14.16
C ASP A 535 -23.79 7.89 -13.97
N ILE A 536 -24.44 7.71 -12.84
CA ILE A 536 -25.18 6.49 -12.47
C ILE A 536 -26.68 6.74 -12.29
N SER A 537 -27.22 7.82 -12.88
CA SER A 537 -28.66 8.14 -12.84
C SER A 537 -29.50 7.01 -13.44
N ASP A 538 -28.94 6.29 -14.40
CA ASP A 538 -29.43 4.95 -14.81
C ASP A 538 -28.44 3.90 -14.32
N PRO A 539 -28.76 3.16 -13.25
CA PRO A 539 -27.82 2.18 -12.67
C PRO A 539 -27.50 1.01 -13.60
N ILE A 540 -28.30 0.76 -14.64
CA ILE A 540 -28.03 -0.29 -15.61
C ILE A 540 -27.06 0.16 -16.70
N ASN A 541 -27.06 1.46 -17.01
CA ASN A 541 -26.28 2.06 -18.08
C ASN A 541 -25.43 3.23 -17.56
N PRO A 542 -24.40 3.00 -16.73
CA PRO A 542 -23.51 4.05 -16.27
C PRO A 542 -22.73 4.67 -17.43
N GLU A 543 -22.56 5.99 -17.39
CA GLU A 543 -21.83 6.76 -18.40
C GLU A 543 -20.62 7.46 -17.80
N ARG A 544 -19.46 7.39 -18.46
CA ARG A 544 -18.25 8.09 -18.01
C ARG A 544 -18.35 9.59 -18.32
N LEU A 545 -18.21 10.43 -17.29
CA LEU A 545 -18.22 11.88 -17.38
C LEU A 545 -16.83 12.48 -17.53
N ASP A 546 -15.84 11.93 -16.82
CA ASP A 546 -14.47 12.42 -16.77
C ASP A 546 -13.47 11.35 -16.35
N GLN A 547 -12.17 11.61 -16.60
CA GLN A 547 -11.06 10.78 -16.19
C GLN A 547 -9.82 11.62 -15.91
N VAL A 548 -8.99 11.13 -15.00
CA VAL A 548 -7.69 11.72 -14.65
C VAL A 548 -6.60 10.66 -14.55
N ILE A 549 -5.36 11.08 -14.75
CA ILE A 549 -4.15 10.31 -14.44
C ILE A 549 -3.34 11.08 -13.40
N ASP A 550 -2.53 10.39 -12.63
CA ASP A 550 -1.55 10.97 -11.72
C ASP A 550 -0.21 10.25 -11.92
N PRO A 551 0.86 10.95 -12.31
CA PRO A 551 2.17 10.34 -12.53
C PRO A 551 2.81 9.76 -11.26
N GLY A 552 2.36 10.20 -10.09
CA GLY A 552 2.80 9.66 -8.80
C GLY A 552 2.09 8.36 -8.41
N PHE A 553 1.00 7.99 -9.08
CA PHE A 553 0.20 6.81 -8.75
C PHE A 553 0.65 5.57 -9.53
N ALA A 554 0.94 4.49 -8.81
CA ALA A 554 1.22 3.19 -9.41
C ALA A 554 -0.05 2.32 -9.54
N TYR A 555 -1.01 2.47 -8.61
CA TYR A 555 -2.22 1.67 -8.61
C TYR A 555 -3.40 2.40 -7.97
N TRP A 556 -4.29 2.93 -8.79
CA TRP A 556 -5.54 3.56 -8.35
C TRP A 556 -6.43 2.54 -7.66
N HIS A 557 -6.69 2.73 -6.37
CA HIS A 557 -7.27 1.72 -5.49
C HIS A 557 -8.70 2.04 -5.07
N SER A 558 -8.93 3.12 -4.33
CA SER A 558 -10.25 3.48 -3.83
C SER A 558 -10.60 4.95 -4.09
N ALA A 559 -11.89 5.29 -3.96
CA ALA A 559 -12.39 6.64 -4.13
C ALA A 559 -13.39 6.98 -3.03
N THR A 560 -13.39 8.23 -2.53
CA THR A 560 -14.36 8.69 -1.53
C THR A 560 -14.76 10.13 -1.78
N PHE A 561 -16.07 10.37 -1.95
CA PHE A 561 -16.61 11.73 -2.07
C PHE A 561 -16.73 12.42 -0.70
N ASN A 562 -16.62 13.74 -0.68
CA ASN A 562 -17.07 14.49 0.48
C ASN A 562 -18.62 14.53 0.52
N ASN A 563 -19.21 14.96 1.63
CA ASN A 563 -20.66 14.94 1.82
C ASN A 563 -21.47 15.80 0.81
N ARG A 564 -20.82 16.77 0.17
CA ARG A 564 -21.46 17.63 -0.86
C ARG A 564 -21.34 17.04 -2.27
N GLY A 565 -20.47 16.06 -2.47
CA GLY A 565 -20.17 15.51 -3.79
C GLY A 565 -19.44 16.48 -4.72
N ASP A 566 -18.79 17.52 -4.16
CA ASP A 566 -17.97 18.49 -4.89
C ASP A 566 -16.47 18.24 -4.77
N LYS A 567 -16.08 17.18 -4.05
CA LYS A 567 -14.70 16.70 -3.94
C LYS A 567 -14.68 15.17 -3.95
N VAL A 568 -13.56 14.63 -4.40
CA VAL A 568 -13.25 13.19 -4.31
C VAL A 568 -11.79 13.01 -3.96
N ILE A 569 -11.51 12.04 -3.09
CA ILE A 569 -10.18 11.52 -2.75
C ILE A 569 -10.01 10.22 -3.52
N PHE A 570 -8.88 10.05 -4.20
CA PHE A 570 -8.43 8.76 -4.72
C PHE A 570 -7.20 8.32 -3.96
N THR A 571 -7.04 7.02 -3.75
CA THR A 571 -5.90 6.43 -3.05
C THR A 571 -5.00 5.66 -4.01
N ASP A 572 -3.68 5.70 -3.76
CA ASP A 572 -2.66 4.91 -4.47
C ASP A 572 -2.22 3.73 -3.59
N GLU A 573 -2.60 2.53 -3.95
CA GLU A 573 -2.12 1.31 -3.31
C GLU A 573 -0.84 0.80 -3.97
N TRP A 574 0.20 1.59 -4.02
CA TRP A 574 1.45 1.25 -4.67
C TRP A 574 2.10 -0.01 -4.11
N GLY A 575 2.19 -1.02 -4.94
CA GLY A 575 2.73 -2.32 -4.56
C GLY A 575 1.68 -3.30 -4.01
N GLY A 576 0.36 -2.96 -4.11
CA GLY A 576 -0.75 -3.84 -3.71
C GLY A 576 -0.77 -4.14 -2.23
N GLY A 577 -0.45 -3.14 -1.39
CA GLY A 577 -0.51 -3.25 0.07
C GLY A 577 0.51 -4.17 0.74
N GLY A 578 1.37 -4.85 -0.03
CA GLY A 578 2.34 -5.82 0.49
C GLY A 578 3.77 -5.28 0.60
N ARG A 579 3.99 -3.98 0.42
CA ARG A 579 5.32 -3.38 0.35
C ARG A 579 5.48 -2.20 1.31
N PRO A 580 6.71 -1.90 1.78
CA PRO A 580 7.01 -0.68 2.52
C PRO A 580 7.06 0.50 1.54
N ARG A 581 6.10 1.43 1.64
CA ARG A 581 5.98 2.60 0.76
C ARG A 581 5.76 3.92 1.51
N CYS A 582 5.95 3.90 2.83
CA CYS A 582 5.94 5.09 3.69
C CYS A 582 7.30 5.33 4.36
N ARG A 583 8.39 4.91 3.73
CA ARG A 583 9.74 5.12 4.26
C ARG A 583 10.15 6.59 4.10
N ALA A 584 11.18 6.98 4.83
CA ALA A 584 11.64 8.36 4.83
C ALA A 584 12.09 8.86 3.44
N GLN A 585 12.63 7.98 2.59
CA GLN A 585 13.05 8.26 1.22
C GLN A 585 11.92 8.20 0.19
N ASP A 586 10.77 7.58 0.50
CA ASP A 586 9.67 7.45 -0.46
C ASP A 586 9.05 8.83 -0.75
N PRO A 587 8.85 9.21 -2.02
CA PRO A 587 8.21 10.49 -2.38
C PRO A 587 6.83 10.64 -1.76
N LEU A 588 6.49 11.86 -1.33
CA LEU A 588 5.22 12.12 -0.63
C LEU A 588 3.96 11.99 -1.51
N ASN A 589 4.12 11.86 -2.81
CA ASN A 589 3.02 11.62 -3.75
C ASN A 589 2.91 10.14 -4.19
N TRP A 590 3.75 9.23 -3.65
CA TRP A 590 3.70 7.80 -3.93
C TRP A 590 3.01 7.07 -2.78
N GLY A 591 2.08 6.16 -3.09
CA GLY A 591 1.29 5.49 -2.07
C GLY A 591 0.46 6.45 -1.21
N ALA A 592 -0.02 7.52 -1.81
CA ALA A 592 -0.67 8.66 -1.16
C ALA A 592 -2.15 8.81 -1.58
N ASP A 593 -2.82 9.77 -0.97
CA ASP A 593 -4.12 10.25 -1.44
C ASP A 593 -3.94 11.38 -2.46
N ALA A 594 -4.76 11.41 -3.50
CA ALA A 594 -4.91 12.56 -4.38
C ALA A 594 -6.29 13.19 -4.22
N ILE A 595 -6.33 14.48 -3.94
CA ILE A 595 -7.55 15.23 -3.69
C ILE A 595 -7.92 16.00 -4.96
N TYR A 596 -9.15 15.79 -5.43
CA TYR A 596 -9.73 16.46 -6.58
C TYR A 596 -11.00 17.22 -6.18
N ASP A 597 -11.15 18.45 -6.68
CA ASP A 597 -12.45 19.14 -6.69
C ASP A 597 -13.21 18.74 -7.97
N ILE A 598 -14.53 18.63 -7.86
CA ILE A 598 -15.42 18.40 -8.99
C ILE A 598 -16.03 19.74 -9.39
N VAL A 599 -15.57 20.31 -10.49
CA VAL A 599 -16.01 21.61 -11.00
C VAL A 599 -16.64 21.41 -12.38
N ASP A 600 -17.90 21.79 -12.53
CA ASP A 600 -18.67 21.61 -13.78
C ASP A 600 -18.62 20.17 -14.32
N GLY A 601 -18.66 19.18 -13.41
CA GLY A 601 -18.61 17.75 -13.75
C GLY A 601 -17.23 17.25 -14.19
N LYS A 602 -16.16 18.00 -13.89
CA LYS A 602 -14.77 17.66 -14.20
C LYS A 602 -13.91 17.59 -12.95
N LEU A 603 -13.02 16.59 -12.90
CA LEU A 603 -12.04 16.38 -11.85
C LEU A 603 -10.88 17.36 -12.00
N GLN A 604 -10.59 18.14 -10.97
CA GLN A 604 -9.49 19.09 -10.93
C GLN A 604 -8.60 18.79 -9.74
N PHE A 605 -7.39 18.33 -10.01
CA PHE A 605 -6.39 18.04 -9.00
C PHE A 605 -6.11 19.26 -8.11
N ARG A 606 -5.91 19.01 -6.81
CA ARG A 606 -5.58 20.04 -5.81
C ARG A 606 -4.28 19.74 -5.09
N SER A 607 -4.19 18.61 -4.44
CA SER A 607 -3.00 18.24 -3.66
C SER A 607 -2.92 16.74 -3.44
N HIS A 608 -1.77 16.29 -2.95
CA HIS A 608 -1.61 14.97 -2.35
C HIS A 608 -1.60 15.07 -0.82
N TYR A 609 -1.98 13.97 -0.18
CA TYR A 609 -1.78 13.78 1.25
C TYR A 609 -1.16 12.42 1.51
N LYS A 610 -0.14 12.39 2.35
CA LYS A 610 0.49 11.18 2.87
C LYS A 610 0.75 11.36 4.35
N MET A 611 0.64 10.29 5.13
CA MET A 611 1.00 10.32 6.54
C MET A 611 2.44 10.84 6.71
N SER A 612 2.68 11.65 7.76
CA SER A 612 3.95 12.36 7.92
C SER A 612 5.07 11.55 8.57
N ALA A 613 4.72 10.45 9.25
CA ALA A 613 5.68 9.60 9.95
C ALA A 613 6.26 8.53 9.02
N PRO A 614 7.57 8.53 8.77
CA PRO A 614 8.18 7.43 8.04
C PRO A 614 8.09 6.13 8.83
N GLN A 615 7.83 5.04 8.12
CA GLN A 615 7.74 3.67 8.61
C GLN A 615 9.00 2.89 8.25
N SER A 616 9.20 1.72 8.86
CA SER A 616 10.34 0.85 8.60
C SER A 616 10.16 0.01 7.32
N ASP A 617 11.23 -0.65 6.88
CA ASP A 617 11.19 -1.59 5.74
C ASP A 617 10.40 -2.87 6.03
N THR A 618 10.12 -3.18 7.29
CA THR A 618 9.31 -4.33 7.71
C THR A 618 7.82 -3.99 7.89
N GLU A 619 7.40 -2.78 7.53
CA GLU A 619 6.01 -2.32 7.60
C GLU A 619 5.44 -2.07 6.21
N ASN A 620 4.48 -2.91 5.78
CA ASN A 620 3.71 -2.56 4.58
C ASN A 620 2.85 -1.32 4.87
N CYS A 621 3.00 -0.31 4.04
CA CYS A 621 2.33 0.98 4.24
C CYS A 621 2.08 1.69 2.91
N VAL A 622 0.82 1.98 2.63
CA VAL A 622 0.30 2.86 1.56
C VAL A 622 -1.09 3.35 1.93
N ALA A 623 -1.62 4.33 1.23
CA ALA A 623 -3.01 4.75 1.34
C ALA A 623 -3.96 3.59 0.94
N HIS A 624 -4.96 3.33 1.77
CA HIS A 624 -5.94 2.27 1.54
C HIS A 624 -7.38 2.77 1.78
N ASN A 625 -8.28 1.95 2.34
CA ASN A 625 -9.68 2.30 2.53
C ASN A 625 -9.92 3.26 3.70
N GLY A 626 -10.91 4.11 3.53
CA GLY A 626 -11.30 5.08 4.54
C GLY A 626 -12.74 5.57 4.37
N SER A 627 -13.18 6.43 5.28
CA SER A 627 -14.52 7.04 5.19
C SER A 627 -14.55 8.47 5.70
N MET A 628 -15.61 9.19 5.33
CA MET A 628 -15.88 10.53 5.85
C MET A 628 -16.29 10.47 7.33
N ILE A 629 -15.75 11.40 8.14
CA ILE A 629 -16.24 11.69 9.48
C ILE A 629 -17.21 12.87 9.37
N PRO A 630 -18.51 12.72 9.71
CA PRO A 630 -19.53 13.70 9.40
C PRO A 630 -19.54 14.86 10.38
N VAL A 631 -18.54 15.71 10.35
CA VAL A 631 -18.53 16.99 11.09
C VAL A 631 -19.20 18.06 10.24
N PRO A 632 -20.27 18.72 10.71
CA PRO A 632 -20.94 19.74 9.92
C PRO A 632 -19.96 20.87 9.58
N GLY A 633 -19.90 21.27 8.30
CA GLY A 633 -19.04 22.37 7.82
C GLY A 633 -17.55 22.02 7.68
N ARG A 634 -17.20 20.73 7.72
CA ARG A 634 -15.84 20.25 7.47
C ARG A 634 -15.84 19.00 6.59
N ASP A 635 -14.76 18.80 5.87
CA ASP A 635 -14.48 17.59 5.11
C ASP A 635 -13.35 16.85 5.84
N LEU A 636 -13.71 15.89 6.71
CA LEU A 636 -12.79 15.06 7.46
C LEU A 636 -12.83 13.64 6.94
N PHE A 637 -11.65 13.03 6.75
CA PHE A 637 -11.51 11.67 6.25
C PHE A 637 -10.66 10.84 7.19
N VAL A 638 -11.13 9.66 7.60
CA VAL A 638 -10.31 8.67 8.31
C VAL A 638 -9.76 7.69 7.31
N GLN A 639 -8.45 7.45 7.37
CA GLN A 639 -7.66 6.69 6.41
C GLN A 639 -6.94 5.53 7.09
N ALA A 640 -6.99 4.35 6.45
CA ALA A 640 -6.13 3.21 6.76
C ALA A 640 -4.82 3.30 5.96
N TRP A 641 -3.69 3.00 6.61
CA TRP A 641 -2.35 2.98 6.03
C TRP A 641 -1.67 1.62 6.21
N TYR A 642 -2.42 0.54 6.27
CA TYR A 642 -1.89 -0.77 6.66
C TYR A 642 -1.13 -0.70 7.99
N GLN A 643 0.14 -1.15 8.06
CA GLN A 643 0.95 -1.06 9.27
C GLN A 643 1.34 0.39 9.64
N GLY A 644 1.24 1.35 8.73
CA GLY A 644 1.33 2.78 9.07
C GLY A 644 0.17 3.30 9.90
N GLY A 645 -0.78 2.43 10.28
CA GLY A 645 -1.84 2.76 11.23
C GLY A 645 -3.06 3.44 10.61
N VAL A 646 -3.61 4.36 11.38
CA VAL A 646 -4.84 5.11 11.05
C VAL A 646 -4.58 6.60 11.20
N SER A 647 -4.94 7.41 10.21
CA SER A 647 -4.91 8.86 10.33
C SER A 647 -6.26 9.49 10.06
N VAL A 648 -6.51 10.67 10.63
CA VAL A 648 -7.65 11.52 10.30
C VAL A 648 -7.13 12.80 9.67
N MET A 649 -7.52 13.02 8.43
CA MET A 649 -7.17 14.18 7.63
C MET A 649 -8.32 15.17 7.55
N ASP A 650 -8.05 16.46 7.75
CA ASP A 650 -8.94 17.56 7.37
C ASP A 650 -8.52 18.08 6.00
N PHE A 651 -9.37 17.85 4.99
CA PHE A 651 -9.19 18.35 3.62
C PHE A 651 -10.27 19.38 3.23
N THR A 652 -10.83 20.06 4.24
CA THR A 652 -11.78 21.16 4.02
C THR A 652 -11.19 22.21 3.08
N ASP A 653 -9.88 22.49 3.20
CA ASP A 653 -9.08 23.13 2.16
C ASP A 653 -8.40 22.05 1.32
N SER A 654 -8.88 21.83 0.10
CA SER A 654 -8.36 20.81 -0.82
C SER A 654 -6.89 21.01 -1.22
N TYR A 655 -6.34 22.22 -1.02
CA TYR A 655 -4.94 22.54 -1.35
C TYR A 655 -3.98 22.24 -0.20
N ASN A 656 -4.48 22.25 1.04
CA ASN A 656 -3.68 22.13 2.26
C ASN A 656 -4.32 21.15 3.24
N PRO A 657 -4.35 19.86 2.94
CA PRO A 657 -4.84 18.83 3.87
C PRO A 657 -3.95 18.74 5.11
N VAL A 658 -4.54 18.54 6.28
CA VAL A 658 -3.84 18.53 7.58
C VAL A 658 -4.22 17.27 8.36
N GLU A 659 -3.24 16.54 8.87
CA GLU A 659 -3.46 15.46 9.83
C GLU A 659 -3.88 16.05 11.19
N ILE A 660 -5.01 15.60 11.72
CA ILE A 660 -5.57 16.10 12.98
C ILE A 660 -5.64 15.07 14.08
N ALA A 661 -5.57 13.78 13.74
CA ALA A 661 -5.52 12.67 14.67
C ALA A 661 -4.86 11.46 14.00
N TYR A 662 -4.22 10.62 14.79
CA TYR A 662 -3.69 9.34 14.32
C TYR A 662 -3.62 8.30 15.44
N PHE A 663 -3.55 7.04 15.04
CA PHE A 663 -3.11 5.91 15.84
C PHE A 663 -2.20 5.04 14.98
N ASP A 664 -1.07 4.64 15.57
CA ASP A 664 -0.12 3.76 14.92
C ASP A 664 0.38 2.70 15.89
N ARG A 665 0.74 1.54 15.35
CA ARG A 665 1.25 0.41 16.08
C ARG A 665 2.42 -0.16 15.30
N GLY A 666 3.57 -0.32 15.95
CA GLY A 666 4.80 -0.78 15.34
C GLY A 666 4.68 -2.12 14.60
N PRO A 667 5.70 -2.48 13.82
CA PRO A 667 5.70 -3.64 12.94
C PRO A 667 5.38 -4.93 13.69
N ILE A 668 4.97 -5.96 12.98
CA ILE A 668 4.77 -7.30 13.57
C ILE A 668 6.12 -7.89 13.94
N ASP A 669 7.14 -7.71 13.10
CA ASP A 669 8.52 -8.18 13.34
C ASP A 669 9.53 -7.13 12.84
N THR A 670 10.78 -7.20 13.33
CA THR A 670 11.86 -6.27 12.97
C THR A 670 12.68 -6.69 11.77
N GLU A 671 12.59 -7.94 11.34
CA GLU A 671 13.41 -8.52 10.29
C GLU A 671 12.59 -9.05 9.12
N GLU A 672 11.39 -9.57 9.41
CA GLU A 672 10.50 -10.16 8.42
C GLU A 672 9.33 -9.23 8.16
N LEU A 673 9.15 -8.81 6.89
CA LEU A 673 7.99 -8.03 6.48
C LEU A 673 6.77 -8.95 6.45
N ILE A 674 5.87 -8.76 7.41
CA ILE A 674 4.58 -9.46 7.47
C ILE A 674 3.49 -8.50 7.01
N THR A 675 2.69 -8.90 6.03
CA THR A 675 1.53 -8.09 5.62
C THR A 675 0.54 -7.98 6.77
N GLY A 676 0.38 -6.80 7.30
CA GLY A 676 -0.45 -6.50 8.46
C GLY A 676 -1.04 -5.10 8.41
N GLY A 677 -1.53 -4.64 9.55
CA GLY A 677 -2.10 -3.32 9.70
C GLY A 677 -3.54 -3.20 9.21
N TYR A 678 -4.04 -1.99 9.12
CA TYR A 678 -5.45 -1.74 8.85
C TYR A 678 -5.79 -1.85 7.37
N TRP A 679 -6.69 -2.81 7.04
CA TRP A 679 -7.30 -2.90 5.72
C TRP A 679 -8.30 -1.76 5.49
N SER A 680 -9.20 -1.55 6.46
CA SER A 680 -10.26 -0.55 6.38
C SER A 680 -10.45 0.16 7.70
N THR A 681 -10.76 1.46 7.63
CA THR A 681 -11.15 2.26 8.79
C THR A 681 -12.36 3.12 8.48
N TYR A 682 -13.48 2.86 9.17
CA TYR A 682 -14.74 3.53 8.90
C TYR A 682 -15.36 4.15 10.14
N TRP A 683 -15.93 5.34 9.94
CA TRP A 683 -16.72 6.02 10.94
C TRP A 683 -18.14 5.45 10.99
N TYR A 684 -18.57 5.07 12.18
CA TYR A 684 -19.93 4.65 12.44
C TYR A 684 -20.39 5.06 13.83
N ASN A 685 -21.51 5.81 13.91
CA ASN A 685 -22.19 6.19 15.16
C ASN A 685 -21.24 6.68 16.25
N GLY A 686 -20.35 7.63 15.95
CA GLY A 686 -19.45 8.27 16.92
C GLY A 686 -18.14 7.55 17.18
N HIS A 687 -17.84 6.47 16.45
CA HIS A 687 -16.63 5.68 16.60
C HIS A 687 -16.00 5.37 15.25
N ILE A 688 -14.70 5.07 15.26
CA ILE A 688 -13.98 4.53 14.11
C ILE A 688 -13.74 3.05 14.37
N PHE A 689 -14.07 2.21 13.41
CA PHE A 689 -13.82 0.78 13.43
C PHE A 689 -12.78 0.44 12.38
N GLY A 690 -11.74 -0.31 12.77
CA GLY A 690 -10.67 -0.72 11.88
C GLY A 690 -10.49 -2.22 11.86
N THR A 691 -10.51 -2.83 10.65
CA THR A 691 -10.08 -4.21 10.47
C THR A 691 -8.58 -4.25 10.30
N GLU A 692 -7.91 -4.90 11.21
CA GLU A 692 -6.49 -5.19 11.14
C GLU A 692 -6.30 -6.58 10.53
N ILE A 693 -5.50 -6.66 9.46
CA ILE A 693 -5.28 -7.87 8.64
C ILE A 693 -4.95 -9.10 9.49
N SER A 694 -3.99 -8.94 10.38
CA SER A 694 -3.41 -10.04 11.17
C SER A 694 -3.90 -10.06 12.61
N ARG A 695 -4.06 -8.88 13.24
CA ARG A 695 -4.32 -8.78 14.68
C ARG A 695 -5.80 -8.85 15.05
N GLY A 696 -6.73 -8.31 14.19
CA GLY A 696 -8.16 -8.46 14.43
C GLY A 696 -9.03 -7.23 14.15
N LEU A 697 -9.78 -6.75 15.12
CA LEU A 697 -10.69 -5.60 15.01
C LEU A 697 -10.41 -4.61 16.14
N ASP A 698 -10.13 -3.36 15.79
CA ASP A 698 -9.94 -2.26 16.74
C ASP A 698 -11.09 -1.25 16.62
N VAL A 699 -11.44 -0.64 17.76
CA VAL A 699 -12.42 0.44 17.85
C VAL A 699 -11.77 1.66 18.48
N PHE A 700 -11.94 2.81 17.82
CA PHE A 700 -11.34 4.07 18.24
C PHE A 700 -12.40 5.11 18.57
N ARG A 701 -12.01 6.05 19.41
CA ARG A 701 -12.75 7.25 19.72
C ARG A 701 -11.85 8.47 19.53
N LEU A 702 -12.38 9.50 18.86
CA LEU A 702 -11.71 10.80 18.76
C LEU A 702 -11.72 11.52 20.11
N GLN A 703 -10.67 12.28 20.36
CA GLN A 703 -10.50 13.09 21.55
C GLN A 703 -10.62 14.58 21.23
N VAL A 704 -11.09 15.35 22.20
CA VAL A 704 -11.14 16.82 22.12
C VAL A 704 -9.71 17.37 22.00
N SER A 705 -9.50 18.28 21.06
CA SER A 705 -8.20 18.88 20.76
C SER A 705 -8.35 20.30 20.21
N ASP A 706 -7.23 20.95 19.93
CA ASP A 706 -7.24 22.25 19.25
C ASP A 706 -7.82 22.15 17.82
N PHE A 707 -7.79 20.97 17.20
CA PHE A 707 -8.33 20.72 15.89
C PHE A 707 -9.81 20.34 15.88
N LEU A 708 -10.32 19.75 16.98
CA LEU A 708 -11.64 19.16 17.03
C LEU A 708 -12.28 19.38 18.41
N THR A 709 -13.35 20.16 18.45
CA THR A 709 -14.03 20.51 19.70
C THR A 709 -14.99 19.40 20.15
N GLU A 710 -15.42 19.46 21.43
CA GLU A 710 -16.45 18.56 21.94
C GLU A 710 -17.77 18.67 21.16
N ASN A 711 -18.17 19.89 20.74
CA ASN A 711 -19.36 20.08 19.94
C ASN A 711 -19.23 19.48 18.54
N GLU A 712 -18.06 19.56 17.90
CA GLU A 712 -17.82 18.96 16.60
C GLU A 712 -17.89 17.42 16.67
N ILE A 713 -17.26 16.80 17.68
CA ILE A 713 -17.32 15.33 17.90
C ILE A 713 -18.76 14.89 18.20
N ALA A 714 -19.45 15.62 19.06
CA ALA A 714 -20.83 15.30 19.41
C ALA A 714 -21.76 15.48 18.18
N ALA A 715 -21.59 16.52 17.37
CA ALA A 715 -22.35 16.73 16.15
C ALA A 715 -22.11 15.63 15.12
N ALA A 716 -20.85 15.16 14.99
CA ALA A 716 -20.50 14.06 14.09
C ALA A 716 -21.18 12.73 14.48
N SER A 717 -21.53 12.58 15.76
CA SER A 717 -22.17 11.36 16.30
C SER A 717 -23.69 11.35 16.18
N LEU A 718 -24.29 12.48 15.72
CA LEU A 718 -25.74 12.62 15.65
C LEU A 718 -26.40 12.10 14.36
N PRO A 719 -25.76 12.16 13.19
CA PRO A 719 -26.38 11.58 12.01
C PRO A 719 -26.67 10.10 12.30
N GLU A 720 -27.95 9.79 12.43
CA GLU A 720 -28.36 8.39 12.39
C GLU A 720 -28.08 7.92 10.97
N LEU A 721 -26.97 7.24 10.78
CA LEU A 721 -26.71 6.47 9.54
C LEU A 721 -27.69 5.29 9.54
N ASN A 722 -28.97 5.65 9.34
CA ASN A 722 -30.13 4.84 9.61
C ASN A 722 -30.05 3.47 8.94
N GLY A 723 -29.62 2.49 9.71
CA GLY A 723 -29.70 1.09 9.42
C GLY A 723 -28.44 0.53 8.78
N ILE A 724 -28.16 0.77 7.51
CA ILE A 724 -27.11 0.06 6.77
C ILE A 724 -26.10 1.05 6.22
N VAL A 725 -24.81 0.78 6.47
CA VAL A 725 -23.66 1.49 5.87
C VAL A 725 -22.77 0.46 5.17
N ASN A 726 -22.68 0.59 3.86
CA ASN A 726 -21.75 -0.12 3.00
C ASN A 726 -20.59 0.82 2.65
N ALA A 727 -19.38 0.31 2.63
CA ALA A 727 -18.17 1.12 2.45
C ALA A 727 -18.18 1.92 1.14
N GLN A 728 -18.53 1.28 0.03
CA GLN A 728 -18.50 1.90 -1.29
C GLN A 728 -19.86 2.48 -1.74
N THR A 729 -20.83 2.66 -0.83
CA THR A 729 -22.13 3.28 -1.15
C THR A 729 -22.37 4.48 -0.24
N GLN A 730 -22.07 5.67 -0.71
CA GLN A 730 -22.23 6.90 0.06
C GLN A 730 -23.66 7.45 -0.04
N LYS A 731 -24.09 8.12 1.02
CA LYS A 731 -25.38 8.81 1.11
C LYS A 731 -25.15 10.23 1.64
N ILE A 732 -26.03 11.16 1.28
CA ILE A 732 -26.00 12.50 1.86
C ILE A 732 -26.27 12.41 3.35
N ILE A 733 -25.32 12.89 4.15
CA ILE A 733 -25.47 12.99 5.60
C ILE A 733 -26.14 14.31 5.94
N VAL A 734 -27.21 14.24 6.74
CA VAL A 734 -27.98 15.38 7.23
C VAL A 734 -27.94 15.38 8.75
N TRP A 735 -27.61 16.52 9.31
CA TRP A 735 -27.59 16.70 10.76
C TRP A 735 -28.96 17.20 11.27
N PRO A 736 -29.38 16.75 12.44
CA PRO A 736 -30.60 17.28 13.05
C PRO A 736 -30.41 18.74 13.49
N ASP A 737 -31.51 19.49 13.47
CA ASP A 737 -31.51 20.88 13.93
C ASP A 737 -31.55 20.95 15.46
N VAL A 738 -30.37 20.85 16.06
CA VAL A 738 -30.15 20.85 17.52
C VAL A 738 -28.99 21.78 17.91
N PRO A 739 -28.96 22.29 19.15
CA PRO A 739 -27.96 23.29 19.57
C PRO A 739 -26.51 22.86 19.38
N VAL A 740 -26.17 21.57 19.55
CA VAL A 740 -24.77 21.09 19.42
C VAL A 740 -24.27 21.19 17.97
N VAL A 741 -25.11 20.99 16.96
CA VAL A 741 -24.76 21.19 15.53
C VAL A 741 -24.49 22.67 15.25
N ALA A 742 -25.34 23.56 15.77
CA ALA A 742 -25.10 25.01 15.65
C ALA A 742 -23.80 25.43 16.34
N ARG A 743 -23.47 24.82 17.51
CA ARG A 743 -22.21 25.08 18.22
C ARG A 743 -21.00 24.58 17.45
N ALA A 744 -21.10 23.47 16.75
CA ALA A 744 -20.01 22.95 15.91
C ALA A 744 -19.61 23.95 14.81
N TYR A 745 -20.61 24.54 14.13
CA TYR A 745 -20.35 25.64 13.17
C TYR A 745 -19.76 26.88 13.85
N LEU A 746 -20.30 27.24 15.03
CA LEU A 746 -19.83 28.40 15.78
C LEU A 746 -18.39 28.24 16.25
N ASP A 747 -18.03 27.07 16.75
CA ASP A 747 -16.66 26.76 17.19
C ASP A 747 -15.65 26.88 16.05
N GLN A 748 -16.01 26.42 14.84
CA GLN A 748 -15.19 26.58 13.65
C GLN A 748 -15.00 28.04 13.27
N LEU A 749 -16.09 28.82 13.24
CA LEU A 749 -16.01 30.25 12.95
C LEU A 749 -15.19 31.02 14.00
N GLN A 750 -15.22 30.61 15.26
CA GLN A 750 -14.40 31.18 16.34
C GLN A 750 -12.93 30.80 16.20
N ARG A 751 -12.62 29.54 15.93
CA ARG A 751 -11.26 29.02 15.71
C ARG A 751 -10.58 29.79 14.57
N ASP A 752 -11.30 30.05 13.49
CA ASP A 752 -10.80 30.76 12.32
C ASP A 752 -10.85 32.30 12.46
N ASN A 753 -11.27 32.81 13.61
CA ASN A 753 -11.48 34.24 13.88
C ASN A 753 -12.43 34.92 12.87
N ASN A 754 -13.38 34.19 12.31
CA ASN A 754 -14.32 34.65 11.31
C ASN A 754 -15.67 35.13 11.89
N ILE A 755 -15.82 35.15 13.23
CA ILE A 755 -17.04 35.66 13.88
C ILE A 755 -16.70 36.63 15.02
N PRO A 756 -17.40 37.77 15.15
CA PRO A 756 -17.20 38.70 16.25
C PRO A 756 -17.51 38.07 17.62
N SER A 757 -16.63 38.29 18.62
CA SER A 757 -16.77 37.66 19.94
C SER A 757 -18.08 37.99 20.64
N ASN A 758 -18.62 39.23 20.45
CA ASN A 758 -19.91 39.62 21.01
C ASN A 758 -21.08 38.83 20.40
N LEU A 759 -21.05 38.58 19.09
CA LEU A 759 -22.07 37.79 18.40
C LEU A 759 -21.99 36.31 18.83
N ALA A 760 -20.78 35.78 18.98
CA ALA A 760 -20.57 34.42 19.47
C ALA A 760 -21.14 34.22 20.90
N ILE A 761 -20.98 35.22 21.79
CA ILE A 761 -21.57 35.18 23.14
C ILE A 761 -23.10 35.17 23.06
N GLU A 762 -23.68 36.01 22.20
CA GLU A 762 -25.15 36.11 21.99
C GLU A 762 -25.74 34.80 21.47
N LEU A 763 -25.08 34.19 20.46
CA LEU A 763 -25.44 32.89 19.90
C LEU A 763 -25.40 31.78 20.95
N ASN A 764 -24.35 31.73 21.73
CA ASN A 764 -24.24 30.72 22.81
C ASN A 764 -25.36 30.86 23.84
N ALA A 765 -25.69 32.09 24.25
CA ALA A 765 -26.79 32.35 25.19
C ALA A 765 -28.17 31.94 24.63
N ALA A 766 -28.39 32.19 23.33
CA ALA A 766 -29.62 31.76 22.64
C ALA A 766 -29.72 30.24 22.53
N LEU A 767 -28.59 29.58 22.21
CA LEU A 767 -28.49 28.11 22.13
C LEU A 767 -28.67 27.43 23.49
N ASP A 768 -28.13 28.01 24.58
CA ASP A 768 -28.39 27.55 25.95
C ASP A 768 -29.88 27.60 26.30
N THR A 769 -30.55 28.68 25.92
CA THR A 769 -31.99 28.82 26.11
C THR A 769 -32.77 27.78 25.32
N ALA A 770 -32.41 27.58 24.06
CA ALA A 770 -33.03 26.57 23.20
C ALA A 770 -32.83 25.14 23.75
N GLN A 771 -31.61 24.79 24.18
CA GLN A 771 -31.32 23.49 24.78
C GLN A 771 -32.19 23.25 26.02
N SER A 772 -32.28 24.23 26.89
CA SER A 772 -33.14 24.15 28.10
C SER A 772 -34.61 23.88 27.76
N LEU A 773 -35.13 24.48 26.71
CA LEU A 773 -36.51 24.26 26.26
C LEU A 773 -36.71 22.87 25.63
N LEU A 774 -35.79 22.43 24.86
CA LEU A 774 -35.80 21.07 24.26
C LEU A 774 -35.75 19.98 25.34
N ASP A 775 -35.01 20.23 26.45
CA ASP A 775 -34.93 19.35 27.60
C ASP A 775 -36.16 19.43 28.52
N GLY A 776 -37.23 20.12 28.11
CA GLY A 776 -38.48 20.25 28.85
C GLY A 776 -38.44 21.34 29.96
N GLY A 777 -37.49 22.27 29.91
CA GLY A 777 -37.40 23.43 30.80
C GLY A 777 -38.55 24.42 30.64
N ASN A 778 -38.82 25.19 31.69
CA ASN A 778 -39.83 26.24 31.64
C ASN A 778 -39.28 27.53 31.00
N GLY A 779 -39.92 28.02 29.94
CA GLY A 779 -39.53 29.25 29.25
C GLY A 779 -40.59 29.75 28.28
N ASN A 780 -40.34 30.89 27.69
CA ASN A 780 -41.17 31.41 26.58
C ASN A 780 -40.61 30.95 25.26
N SER A 781 -41.05 29.81 24.78
CA SER A 781 -40.55 29.15 23.59
C SER A 781 -40.69 30.05 22.34
N ARG A 782 -41.82 30.77 22.19
CA ARG A 782 -42.04 31.73 21.07
C ARG A 782 -41.01 32.85 21.08
N ARG A 783 -40.63 33.38 22.29
CA ARG A 783 -39.62 34.44 22.35
C ARG A 783 -38.25 33.92 22.01
N ALA A 784 -37.90 32.71 22.48
CA ALA A 784 -36.65 32.06 22.14
C ALA A 784 -36.55 31.77 20.64
N ALA A 785 -37.62 31.21 20.04
CA ALA A 785 -37.68 30.98 18.61
C ALA A 785 -37.45 32.25 17.78
N ASN A 786 -38.17 33.34 18.11
CA ASN A 786 -37.97 34.62 17.42
C ASN A 786 -36.53 35.14 17.56
N ALA A 787 -35.90 34.99 18.73
CA ALA A 787 -34.50 35.41 18.91
C ALA A 787 -33.51 34.57 18.05
N LEU A 788 -33.77 33.29 17.87
CA LEU A 788 -32.97 32.46 17.00
C LEU A 788 -33.17 32.82 15.53
N GLU A 789 -34.39 33.10 15.10
CA GLU A 789 -34.70 33.58 13.73
C GLU A 789 -34.05 34.92 13.42
N ASP A 790 -34.10 35.88 14.37
CA ASP A 790 -33.46 37.20 14.21
C ASP A 790 -31.93 37.03 14.05
N LEU A 791 -31.31 36.12 14.82
CA LEU A 791 -29.87 35.78 14.71
C LEU A 791 -29.58 35.08 13.37
N ALA A 792 -30.44 34.15 12.95
CA ALA A 792 -30.29 33.44 11.68
C ALA A 792 -30.34 34.39 10.47
N GLU A 793 -31.28 35.39 10.48
CA GLU A 793 -31.38 36.42 9.45
C GLU A 793 -30.07 37.23 9.39
N ASN A 794 -29.57 37.68 10.56
CA ASN A 794 -28.31 38.44 10.61
C ASN A 794 -27.12 37.64 10.07
N LEU A 795 -27.02 36.33 10.43
CA LEU A 795 -25.94 35.45 9.92
C LEU A 795 -26.06 35.20 8.42
N ALA A 796 -27.28 35.05 7.90
CA ALA A 796 -27.50 34.86 6.47
C ALA A 796 -27.10 36.11 5.65
N ASP A 797 -27.38 37.32 6.17
CA ASP A 797 -26.93 38.58 5.57
C ASP A 797 -25.40 38.69 5.61
N GLU A 798 -24.76 38.38 6.77
CA GLU A 798 -23.32 38.42 6.97
C GLU A 798 -22.61 37.42 6.03
N ALA A 799 -23.17 36.21 5.82
CA ALA A 799 -22.67 35.22 4.90
C ALA A 799 -22.41 35.75 3.49
N GLY A 800 -23.17 36.76 3.06
CA GLY A 800 -22.94 37.45 1.79
C GLY A 800 -21.61 38.15 1.67
N SER A 801 -20.95 38.47 2.77
CA SER A 801 -19.65 39.14 2.84
C SER A 801 -18.48 38.19 2.72
N TYR A 802 -18.70 36.88 2.82
CA TYR A 802 -17.69 35.84 2.76
C TYR A 802 -17.82 34.98 1.50
N SER A 803 -16.79 34.19 1.23
CA SER A 803 -16.74 33.16 0.19
C SER A 803 -16.22 31.83 0.74
N GLY A 804 -16.30 30.79 -0.06
CA GLY A 804 -15.76 29.47 0.30
C GLY A 804 -16.37 28.90 1.59
N ILE A 805 -15.56 28.19 2.37
CA ILE A 805 -16.02 27.47 3.55
C ILE A 805 -16.61 28.35 4.65
N THR A 806 -16.08 29.57 4.84
CA THR A 806 -16.61 30.52 5.83
C THR A 806 -18.08 30.86 5.51
N ARG A 807 -18.38 31.14 4.24
CA ARG A 807 -19.77 31.37 3.81
C ARG A 807 -20.66 30.17 4.08
N THR A 808 -20.18 28.96 3.77
CA THR A 808 -20.91 27.71 4.00
C THR A 808 -21.21 27.49 5.48
N ARG A 809 -20.25 27.78 6.37
CA ARG A 809 -20.44 27.68 7.83
C ARG A 809 -21.45 28.68 8.36
N TYR A 810 -21.46 29.93 7.90
CA TYR A 810 -22.46 30.92 8.25
C TYR A 810 -23.87 30.47 7.79
N GLN A 811 -24.00 29.99 6.57
CA GLN A 811 -25.25 29.45 6.03
C GLN A 811 -25.75 28.23 6.80
N GLY A 812 -24.84 27.28 7.12
CA GLY A 812 -25.16 26.09 7.90
C GLY A 812 -25.63 26.46 9.32
N LEU A 813 -24.94 27.39 9.99
CA LEU A 813 -25.32 27.89 11.30
C LEU A 813 -26.72 28.58 11.24
N ALA A 814 -26.95 29.47 10.29
CA ALA A 814 -28.24 30.14 10.13
C ALA A 814 -29.39 29.16 9.85
N SER A 815 -29.18 28.19 8.99
CA SER A 815 -30.15 27.12 8.70
C SER A 815 -30.49 26.31 9.96
N THR A 816 -29.47 25.89 10.69
CA THR A 816 -29.66 25.11 11.92
C THR A 816 -30.41 25.91 12.99
N LEU A 817 -30.11 27.22 13.14
CA LEU A 817 -30.85 28.08 14.09
C LEU A 817 -32.36 28.19 13.73
N ASN A 818 -32.69 28.31 12.45
CA ASN A 818 -34.09 28.32 11.98
C ASN A 818 -34.80 26.99 12.30
N GLY A 819 -34.16 25.85 12.03
CA GLY A 819 -34.72 24.55 12.36
C GLY A 819 -34.91 24.35 13.87
N ILE A 820 -33.96 24.80 14.70
CA ILE A 820 -34.09 24.79 16.17
C ILE A 820 -35.30 25.67 16.59
N ALA A 821 -35.46 26.86 15.97
CA ALA A 821 -36.57 27.75 16.26
C ALA A 821 -37.92 27.10 15.95
N GLU A 822 -38.02 26.34 14.86
CA GLU A 822 -39.20 25.53 14.53
C GLU A 822 -39.47 24.45 15.57
N ASN A 823 -38.44 23.72 16.00
CA ASN A 823 -38.54 22.62 16.95
C ASN A 823 -39.00 23.05 18.36
N ILE A 824 -38.69 24.26 18.80
CA ILE A 824 -39.07 24.77 20.14
C ILE A 824 -40.38 25.54 20.15
N ARG A 825 -41.04 25.83 18.99
CA ARG A 825 -42.36 26.49 18.89
C ARG A 825 -43.49 25.62 19.34
#